data_c04aa20e884805393bbee29c8f19840b
#
_entry.id   c04aa20e884805393bbee29c8f19840b
#
_cell.length_a   1.000
_cell.length_b   1.000
_cell.length_c   1.000
_cell.angle_alpha   90.00
_cell.angle_beta   90.00
_cell.angle_gamma   90.00
#
_symmetry.space_group_name_H-M   'P 1'
#
loop_
_entity.id
_entity.type
_entity.pdbx_description
1 polymer ?
#
loop_
_entity_poly.entity_id
_entity_poly.type
_entity_poly.pdbx_seq_one_letter_code
_entity_poly.pdbx_strand_id
1 'polypeptide(L)'
;MKLKNSTKSISPKFALYIIAALIFAMLIEFFSIFDMTNALQALRGTGERIVYTLDDLQCENVTLNGNHVSCSDDPHFFIQNISSTVHDIEFKLSSLSSSSLNVQVYYQTANEGFSEETLKEFYYTENDSAVFLDLEQSATALRIDIGTDSLDSYNYEAIIINPSFGDYVKGTLRNLSSIRVFFYFLGLLVLILAVMDFEKFKAFAFRYRWALGFAFIILCTICKLHGSSIGQVSETALSSADSSNLWGVSRSLRSDEYVVFTEMALSQTKSGFKWFSDIWGYSATDMFMTYGQPVMNIVTIFRPFSAFYIILGAEYGLAFFWSARLVFLFLVSFEFARFLTKDRRILSLCYAILMALSPVVQWWFSINGFVEMLIFGQGAVLLLKLYIDETRTSRKILYMAGLVLCAGGYIMTLYPAWMVPLAYVFAACALALLIANRKKIKIHRTDVLIWVGGILVLAVAMLYIFKTSGSTIAATMNTVYPGKRTYTGGPLSNFKALFRGWSSWLWTFTSNGNACETTDFLCFFPIGTIISLIVIFKEKKRDIYLILMNIVSLFLMIFVVFPMPEIIAKITLMSYSSARAISAFALVNLMILIRAISLTEVKKKWLIWMIPVALISTLISFSVPIWDNEKTVRLMTLIVVIVLVYLLAHYAQAEMRKNLLLTILAISLVGGGLVNPISSGLSSIYHNKIVQEIAALNGEDPGLWASGGSFMIANIPAITGADTLTALRTYPDKQLWEDLGLSDNEDIWNRYAHINLFISDSNHAELQGNDLINLYVTVDTLKSLGVKYLFSTEGLSQVEGATELYRCGIYSIWKLS
;
A
#
# COMPACT_ATOMS: atom_id res chain seq x y z
N MET A 1 -5.65 28.28 -40.39
CA MET A 1 -5.59 26.87 -40.72
C MET A 1 -6.95 26.28 -40.38
N LYS A 2 -7.79 25.98 -41.41
CA LYS A 2 -9.19 25.56 -41.25
C LYS A 2 -9.24 24.17 -40.66
N LEU A 3 -9.82 24.03 -39.44
CA LEU A 3 -10.24 22.77 -38.87
C LEU A 3 -11.32 22.15 -39.76
N LYS A 4 -10.95 21.17 -40.56
CA LYS A 4 -11.90 20.31 -41.25
C LYS A 4 -12.56 19.42 -40.17
N ASN A 5 -13.81 19.69 -39.85
CA ASN A 5 -14.72 18.78 -39.11
C ASN A 5 -14.83 17.47 -39.92
N SER A 6 -14.05 16.48 -39.55
CA SER A 6 -14.31 15.10 -39.93
C SER A 6 -14.89 14.39 -38.71
N THR A 7 -16.18 14.47 -38.54
CA THR A 7 -16.96 13.50 -37.79
C THR A 7 -16.85 12.16 -38.49
N LYS A 8 -15.71 11.45 -38.32
CA LYS A 8 -15.63 10.04 -38.74
C LYS A 8 -16.45 9.26 -37.72
N SER A 9 -17.59 8.76 -38.15
CA SER A 9 -18.40 7.78 -37.43
C SER A 9 -17.49 6.68 -36.87
N ILE A 10 -17.66 6.37 -35.58
CA ILE A 10 -17.03 5.23 -34.93
C ILE A 10 -17.37 4.01 -35.79
N SER A 11 -16.36 3.20 -36.17
CA SER A 11 -16.65 2.04 -37.01
C SER A 11 -17.64 1.12 -36.27
N PRO A 12 -18.65 0.55 -36.93
CA PRO A 12 -19.62 -0.33 -36.26
C PRO A 12 -18.95 -1.48 -35.47
N LYS A 13 -17.81 -1.97 -35.94
CA LYS A 13 -17.03 -2.98 -35.23
C LYS A 13 -16.45 -2.48 -33.89
N PHE A 14 -16.01 -1.22 -33.83
CA PHE A 14 -15.47 -0.66 -32.59
C PHE A 14 -16.57 -0.40 -31.56
N ALA A 15 -17.76 0.06 -32.01
CA ALA A 15 -18.92 0.18 -31.13
C ALA A 15 -19.34 -1.19 -30.55
N LEU A 16 -19.31 -2.23 -31.36
CA LEU A 16 -19.59 -3.61 -30.90
C LEU A 16 -18.62 -4.07 -29.80
N TYR A 17 -17.32 -3.76 -29.93
CA TYR A 17 -16.32 -4.12 -28.91
C TYR A 17 -16.53 -3.36 -27.60
N ILE A 18 -16.91 -2.09 -27.66
CA ILE A 18 -17.25 -1.29 -26.47
C ILE A 18 -18.45 -1.92 -25.75
N ILE A 19 -19.51 -2.23 -26.49
CA ILE A 19 -20.72 -2.86 -25.93
C ILE A 19 -20.40 -4.24 -25.33
N ALA A 20 -19.65 -5.06 -26.06
CA ALA A 20 -19.22 -6.37 -25.56
C ALA A 20 -18.38 -6.23 -24.27
N ALA A 21 -17.41 -5.31 -24.23
CA ALA A 21 -16.59 -5.07 -23.05
C ALA A 21 -17.46 -4.65 -21.84
N LEU A 22 -18.46 -3.80 -22.05
CA LEU A 22 -19.36 -3.36 -20.98
C LEU A 22 -20.22 -4.52 -20.47
N ILE A 23 -20.80 -5.31 -21.37
CA ILE A 23 -21.59 -6.50 -21.00
C ILE A 23 -20.73 -7.50 -20.21
N PHE A 24 -19.53 -7.81 -20.69
CA PHE A 24 -18.63 -8.71 -19.98
C PHE A 24 -18.19 -8.16 -18.62
N ALA A 25 -17.97 -6.84 -18.50
CA ALA A 25 -17.66 -6.20 -17.21
C ALA A 25 -18.79 -6.37 -16.21
N MET A 26 -20.04 -6.16 -16.64
CA MET A 26 -21.23 -6.38 -15.79
C MET A 26 -21.39 -7.86 -15.40
N LEU A 27 -21.11 -8.77 -16.33
CA LEU A 27 -21.15 -10.21 -16.05
C LEU A 27 -20.04 -10.64 -15.06
N ILE A 28 -18.82 -10.12 -15.22
CA ILE A 28 -17.72 -10.39 -14.29
C ILE A 28 -18.10 -9.91 -12.89
N GLU A 29 -18.60 -8.69 -12.76
CA GLU A 29 -19.03 -8.14 -11.47
C GLU A 29 -20.15 -9.00 -10.87
N PHE A 30 -21.20 -9.28 -11.64
CA PHE A 30 -22.31 -10.10 -11.19
C PHE A 30 -21.84 -11.45 -10.66
N PHE A 31 -21.08 -12.22 -11.44
CA PHE A 31 -20.60 -13.54 -11.05
C PHE A 31 -19.52 -13.52 -9.96
N SER A 32 -18.87 -12.39 -9.71
CA SER A 32 -17.90 -12.26 -8.62
C SER A 32 -18.55 -12.20 -7.23
N ILE A 33 -19.81 -11.75 -7.16
CA ILE A 33 -20.58 -11.57 -5.92
C ILE A 33 -21.80 -12.49 -5.83
N PHE A 34 -22.17 -13.17 -6.91
CA PHE A 34 -23.36 -14.05 -6.96
C PHE A 34 -23.05 -15.41 -6.36
N ASP A 35 -23.75 -15.72 -5.28
CA ASP A 35 -23.65 -17.05 -4.67
C ASP A 35 -24.42 -18.08 -5.50
N MET A 36 -23.71 -18.67 -6.46
CA MET A 36 -24.26 -19.67 -7.36
C MET A 36 -24.70 -20.94 -6.59
N THR A 37 -24.00 -21.32 -5.54
CA THR A 37 -24.25 -22.58 -4.83
C THR A 37 -25.58 -22.50 -4.12
N ASN A 38 -25.79 -21.48 -3.28
CA ASN A 38 -27.01 -21.31 -2.49
C ASN A 38 -28.18 -20.90 -3.40
N ALA A 39 -27.96 -20.09 -4.42
CA ALA A 39 -28.99 -19.79 -5.41
C ALA A 39 -29.51 -21.02 -6.16
N LEU A 40 -28.64 -21.99 -6.49
CA LEU A 40 -29.04 -23.27 -7.11
C LEU A 40 -29.74 -24.21 -6.12
N GLN A 41 -29.38 -24.15 -4.83
CA GLN A 41 -30.11 -24.89 -3.79
C GLN A 41 -31.53 -24.34 -3.64
N ALA A 42 -31.72 -23.04 -3.68
CA ALA A 42 -33.03 -22.39 -3.64
C ALA A 42 -33.95 -22.84 -4.78
N LEU A 43 -33.41 -23.19 -5.97
CA LEU A 43 -34.20 -23.79 -7.05
C LEU A 43 -34.71 -25.21 -6.74
N ARG A 44 -34.05 -25.92 -5.83
CA ARG A 44 -34.47 -27.28 -5.44
C ARG A 44 -35.62 -27.30 -4.42
N GLY A 45 -35.97 -26.12 -3.89
CA GLY A 45 -37.18 -25.95 -3.03
C GLY A 45 -37.04 -26.59 -1.65
N THR A 46 -35.93 -26.39 -0.97
CA THR A 46 -35.60 -27.03 0.31
C THR A 46 -36.30 -26.41 1.53
N GLY A 47 -37.07 -25.30 1.38
CA GLY A 47 -37.79 -24.66 2.48
C GLY A 47 -38.83 -23.65 1.94
N GLU A 48 -39.79 -23.31 2.78
CA GLU A 48 -40.81 -22.28 2.47
C GLU A 48 -40.15 -20.90 2.58
N ARG A 49 -40.35 -20.06 1.54
CA ARG A 49 -39.92 -18.66 1.54
C ARG A 49 -40.83 -17.82 2.42
N ILE A 50 -40.29 -17.25 3.49
CA ILE A 50 -41.04 -16.40 4.41
C ILE A 50 -40.38 -15.02 4.48
N VAL A 51 -41.18 -13.96 4.39
CA VAL A 51 -40.70 -12.57 4.51
C VAL A 51 -41.19 -12.03 5.84
N TYR A 52 -40.27 -11.55 6.67
CA TYR A 52 -40.57 -10.90 7.94
C TYR A 52 -40.38 -9.40 7.80
N THR A 53 -41.46 -8.66 8.04
CA THR A 53 -41.45 -7.22 8.25
C THR A 53 -41.20 -6.89 9.72
N LEU A 54 -40.98 -5.65 10.06
CA LEU A 54 -40.74 -5.25 11.44
C LEU A 54 -41.93 -5.55 12.36
N ASP A 55 -43.16 -5.49 11.80
CA ASP A 55 -44.42 -5.79 12.52
C ASP A 55 -44.57 -7.30 12.85
N ASP A 56 -43.87 -8.17 12.14
CA ASP A 56 -43.90 -9.63 12.33
C ASP A 56 -42.89 -10.11 13.39
N LEU A 57 -42.01 -9.23 13.88
CA LEU A 57 -40.92 -9.55 14.78
C LEU A 57 -41.25 -9.20 16.24
N GLN A 58 -40.89 -10.06 17.13
CA GLN A 58 -40.87 -9.74 18.56
C GLN A 58 -39.50 -9.09 18.88
N CYS A 59 -39.53 -7.81 19.28
CA CYS A 59 -38.33 -7.00 19.47
C CYS A 59 -38.14 -6.67 20.95
N GLU A 60 -36.88 -6.72 21.41
CA GLU A 60 -36.48 -6.31 22.76
C GLU A 60 -35.30 -5.33 22.64
N ASN A 61 -35.21 -4.36 23.53
CA ASN A 61 -34.15 -3.38 23.63
C ASN A 61 -33.94 -2.54 22.33
N VAL A 62 -35.03 -2.23 21.65
CA VAL A 62 -35.06 -1.35 20.48
C VAL A 62 -36.19 -0.33 20.57
N THR A 63 -35.99 0.83 20.00
CA THR A 63 -37.03 1.85 19.80
C THR A 63 -37.36 1.93 18.32
N LEU A 64 -38.65 1.78 17.99
CA LEU A 64 -39.15 1.76 16.62
C LEU A 64 -39.82 3.08 16.26
N ASN A 65 -39.44 3.65 15.09
CA ASN A 65 -40.09 4.81 14.51
C ASN A 65 -40.37 4.55 13.01
N GLY A 66 -41.47 3.95 12.72
CA GLY A 66 -41.78 3.39 11.39
C GLY A 66 -40.78 2.26 11.10
N ASN A 67 -40.02 2.36 10.00
CA ASN A 67 -38.99 1.39 9.63
C ASN A 67 -37.63 1.70 10.26
N HIS A 68 -37.49 2.83 10.95
CA HIS A 68 -36.25 3.19 11.62
C HIS A 68 -36.15 2.53 12.99
N VAL A 69 -35.07 1.81 13.19
CA VAL A 69 -34.73 1.11 14.41
C VAL A 69 -33.59 1.86 15.09
N SER A 70 -33.74 2.21 16.37
CA SER A 70 -32.69 2.71 17.25
C SER A 70 -32.45 1.69 18.33
N CYS A 71 -31.21 1.21 18.44
CA CYS A 71 -30.84 0.19 19.40
C CYS A 71 -30.67 0.78 20.81
N SER A 72 -30.97 -0.05 21.82
CA SER A 72 -30.48 0.10 23.18
C SER A 72 -29.37 -0.96 23.42
N ASP A 73 -28.88 -1.08 24.63
CA ASP A 73 -27.92 -2.13 24.95
C ASP A 73 -28.52 -3.50 24.68
N ASP A 74 -27.83 -4.34 23.95
CA ASP A 74 -28.18 -5.74 23.63
C ASP A 74 -29.54 -5.86 22.90
N PRO A 75 -29.68 -5.36 21.68
CA PRO A 75 -30.91 -5.38 20.90
C PRO A 75 -31.21 -6.75 20.34
N HIS A 76 -32.48 -7.24 20.49
CA HIS A 76 -32.89 -8.56 20.05
C HIS A 76 -34.16 -8.53 19.17
N PHE A 77 -34.12 -9.38 18.14
CA PHE A 77 -35.26 -9.69 17.28
C PHE A 77 -35.49 -11.21 17.31
N PHE A 78 -36.68 -11.64 17.65
CA PHE A 78 -37.03 -13.05 17.72
C PHE A 78 -37.98 -13.46 16.60
N ILE A 79 -37.66 -14.58 15.96
CA ILE A 79 -38.49 -15.30 15.02
C ILE A 79 -38.75 -16.69 15.64
N GLN A 80 -39.98 -16.93 16.07
CA GLN A 80 -40.37 -18.18 16.75
C GLN A 80 -41.31 -18.99 15.86
N ASN A 81 -41.44 -20.28 16.15
CA ASN A 81 -42.35 -21.21 15.51
C ASN A 81 -42.19 -21.30 13.99
N ILE A 82 -40.93 -21.36 13.54
CA ILE A 82 -40.65 -21.52 12.13
C ILE A 82 -41.11 -22.95 11.71
N SER A 83 -42.08 -23.00 10.82
CA SER A 83 -42.69 -24.24 10.37
C SER A 83 -41.88 -25.00 9.32
N SER A 84 -40.89 -24.36 8.74
CA SER A 84 -39.98 -24.93 7.73
C SER A 84 -38.55 -24.91 8.19
N THR A 85 -37.73 -25.82 7.63
CA THR A 85 -36.29 -25.79 7.81
C THR A 85 -35.69 -24.49 7.28
N VAL A 86 -34.87 -23.79 8.08
CA VAL A 86 -34.16 -22.59 7.65
C VAL A 86 -32.79 -23.01 7.13
N HIS A 87 -32.49 -22.72 5.89
CA HIS A 87 -31.18 -22.94 5.30
C HIS A 87 -30.43 -21.62 5.16
N ASP A 88 -31.07 -20.61 4.57
CA ASP A 88 -30.48 -19.32 4.28
C ASP A 88 -31.37 -18.19 4.77
N ILE A 89 -30.74 -17.07 5.13
CA ILE A 89 -31.41 -15.85 5.53
C ILE A 89 -30.89 -14.69 4.70
N GLU A 90 -31.78 -13.89 4.10
CA GLU A 90 -31.42 -12.63 3.43
C GLU A 90 -31.77 -11.46 4.36
N PHE A 91 -30.78 -10.61 4.64
CA PHE A 91 -30.93 -9.37 5.39
C PHE A 91 -30.99 -8.18 4.45
N LYS A 92 -31.94 -7.28 4.67
CA LYS A 92 -32.11 -6.01 3.95
C LYS A 92 -32.23 -4.87 4.94
N LEU A 93 -31.13 -4.11 5.06
CA LEU A 93 -31.04 -2.93 5.90
C LEU A 93 -30.60 -1.74 5.04
N SER A 94 -30.84 -0.53 5.54
CA SER A 94 -30.33 0.69 4.90
C SER A 94 -30.16 1.82 5.91
N SER A 95 -29.48 2.90 5.51
CA SER A 95 -29.26 4.10 6.35
C SER A 95 -28.63 3.77 7.69
N LEU A 96 -27.51 3.06 7.68
CA LEU A 96 -26.79 2.69 8.90
C LEU A 96 -26.21 3.93 9.59
N SER A 97 -26.17 3.93 10.92
CA SER A 97 -25.54 4.99 11.74
C SER A 97 -24.01 4.97 11.67
N SER A 98 -23.44 3.86 11.23
CA SER A 98 -21.99 3.66 11.13
C SER A 98 -21.61 2.93 9.83
N SER A 99 -20.32 2.84 9.54
CA SER A 99 -19.81 2.15 8.33
C SER A 99 -20.18 0.68 8.26
N SER A 100 -20.38 0.03 9.40
CA SER A 100 -20.86 -1.34 9.49
C SER A 100 -21.59 -1.58 10.82
N LEU A 101 -22.53 -2.52 10.79
CA LEU A 101 -23.20 -3.06 11.98
C LEU A 101 -22.80 -4.51 12.15
N ASN A 102 -22.51 -4.91 13.38
CA ASN A 102 -22.38 -6.33 13.71
C ASN A 102 -23.75 -6.97 13.74
N VAL A 103 -23.93 -8.12 13.07
CA VAL A 103 -25.15 -8.91 13.07
C VAL A 103 -24.81 -10.29 13.57
N GLN A 104 -25.43 -10.65 14.70
CA GLN A 104 -25.30 -11.96 15.32
C GLN A 104 -26.61 -12.73 15.18
N VAL A 105 -26.54 -13.93 14.69
CA VAL A 105 -27.71 -14.81 14.47
C VAL A 105 -27.52 -16.07 15.29
N TYR A 106 -28.25 -16.16 16.39
CA TYR A 106 -28.38 -17.39 17.18
C TYR A 106 -29.54 -18.19 16.62
N TYR A 107 -29.31 -19.48 16.40
CA TYR A 107 -30.37 -20.36 15.94
C TYR A 107 -30.62 -21.51 16.90
N GLN A 108 -31.89 -21.86 17.05
CA GLN A 108 -32.33 -23.02 17.84
C GLN A 108 -32.58 -24.21 16.93
N THR A 109 -32.06 -25.37 17.26
CA THR A 109 -32.35 -26.66 16.60
C THR A 109 -33.29 -27.51 17.47
N ALA A 110 -33.71 -28.65 16.94
CA ALA A 110 -34.53 -29.60 17.73
C ALA A 110 -33.83 -30.12 19.01
N ASN A 111 -32.50 -30.05 19.04
CA ASN A 111 -31.67 -30.65 20.11
C ASN A 111 -30.97 -29.60 20.96
N GLU A 112 -30.83 -28.36 20.50
CA GLU A 112 -30.03 -27.29 21.12
C GLU A 112 -30.81 -25.98 21.13
N GLY A 113 -30.78 -25.27 22.27
CA GLY A 113 -31.26 -23.89 22.38
C GLY A 113 -30.28 -22.87 21.85
N PHE A 114 -30.55 -21.57 22.01
CA PHE A 114 -29.66 -20.50 21.71
C PHE A 114 -28.39 -20.57 22.58
N SER A 115 -27.23 -20.64 21.95
CA SER A 115 -25.90 -20.68 22.61
C SER A 115 -24.82 -20.15 21.69
N GLU A 116 -23.62 -19.94 22.24
CA GLU A 116 -22.42 -19.57 21.45
C GLU A 116 -22.05 -20.63 20.41
N GLU A 117 -22.42 -21.88 20.59
CA GLU A 117 -22.19 -22.97 19.63
C GLU A 117 -23.15 -22.86 18.41
N THR A 118 -24.30 -22.19 18.60
CA THR A 118 -25.30 -21.94 17.55
C THR A 118 -25.29 -20.50 17.05
N LEU A 119 -24.16 -19.81 17.16
CA LEU A 119 -23.96 -18.44 16.68
C LEU A 119 -23.34 -18.40 15.27
N LYS A 120 -23.92 -17.59 14.42
CA LYS A 120 -23.32 -17.10 13.16
C LYS A 120 -23.24 -15.59 13.23
N GLU A 121 -22.10 -15.03 12.84
CA GLU A 121 -21.82 -13.60 12.93
C GLU A 121 -21.32 -13.06 11.60
N PHE A 122 -21.76 -11.86 11.23
CA PHE A 122 -21.27 -11.14 10.08
C PHE A 122 -21.41 -9.63 10.27
N TYR A 123 -20.71 -8.85 9.44
CA TYR A 123 -20.87 -7.39 9.39
C TYR A 123 -21.73 -7.01 8.19
N TYR A 124 -22.77 -6.21 8.45
CA TYR A 124 -23.56 -5.54 7.40
C TYR A 124 -22.96 -4.16 7.20
N THR A 125 -22.48 -3.86 5.99
CA THR A 125 -21.81 -2.59 5.69
C THR A 125 -22.72 -1.58 5.01
N GLU A 126 -22.35 -0.29 5.05
CA GLU A 126 -23.09 0.78 4.36
C GLU A 126 -23.18 0.59 2.83
N ASN A 127 -22.31 -0.25 2.25
CA ASN A 127 -22.30 -0.57 0.82
C ASN A 127 -23.20 -1.77 0.47
N ASP A 128 -23.69 -2.51 1.44
CA ASP A 128 -24.55 -3.65 1.23
C ASP A 128 -26.00 -3.21 1.08
N SER A 129 -26.69 -3.79 0.10
CA SER A 129 -28.14 -3.64 -0.06
C SER A 129 -28.89 -4.92 0.27
N ALA A 130 -28.16 -6.05 0.33
CA ALA A 130 -28.64 -7.34 0.76
C ALA A 130 -27.44 -8.23 1.14
N VAL A 131 -27.53 -8.93 2.27
CA VAL A 131 -26.54 -9.91 2.71
C VAL A 131 -27.23 -11.26 2.91
N PHE A 132 -26.63 -12.32 2.40
CA PHE A 132 -27.14 -13.68 2.54
C PHE A 132 -26.28 -14.45 3.53
N LEU A 133 -26.93 -15.05 4.53
CA LEU A 133 -26.30 -15.88 5.56
C LEU A 133 -26.75 -17.33 5.39
N ASP A 134 -25.79 -18.23 5.19
CA ASP A 134 -26.00 -19.69 5.18
C ASP A 134 -25.89 -20.24 6.60
N LEU A 135 -26.95 -20.90 7.09
CA LEU A 135 -26.94 -21.52 8.42
C LEU A 135 -26.38 -22.95 8.40
N GLU A 136 -26.26 -23.59 7.23
CA GLU A 136 -25.81 -25.00 7.07
C GLU A 136 -26.62 -26.06 7.88
N GLN A 137 -27.56 -25.62 8.72
CA GLN A 137 -28.37 -26.46 9.60
C GLN A 137 -29.81 -26.00 9.66
N SER A 138 -30.73 -26.93 9.99
CA SER A 138 -32.13 -26.60 10.16
C SER A 138 -32.40 -25.93 11.49
N ALA A 139 -32.89 -24.70 11.47
CA ALA A 139 -33.32 -23.96 12.65
C ALA A 139 -34.84 -23.97 12.79
N THR A 140 -35.32 -24.00 14.06
CA THR A 140 -36.74 -23.92 14.44
C THR A 140 -37.14 -22.57 15.03
N ALA A 141 -36.15 -21.80 15.49
CA ALA A 141 -36.29 -20.43 15.95
C ALA A 141 -34.98 -19.66 15.74
N LEU A 142 -35.06 -18.35 15.61
CA LEU A 142 -33.93 -17.45 15.47
C LEU A 142 -34.01 -16.34 16.51
N ARG A 143 -32.87 -15.99 17.11
CA ARG A 143 -32.64 -14.72 17.78
C ARG A 143 -31.62 -13.97 16.93
N ILE A 144 -31.91 -12.76 16.55
CA ILE A 144 -31.11 -11.94 15.67
C ILE A 144 -30.79 -10.63 16.39
N ASP A 145 -29.53 -10.39 16.64
CA ASP A 145 -29.02 -9.20 17.30
C ASP A 145 -28.35 -8.33 16.24
N ILE A 146 -28.96 -7.18 15.90
CA ILE A 146 -28.46 -6.26 14.86
C ILE A 146 -27.98 -4.99 15.54
N GLY A 147 -26.66 -4.74 15.47
CA GLY A 147 -26.00 -3.74 16.27
C GLY A 147 -25.73 -4.27 17.68
N THR A 148 -24.79 -3.65 18.37
CA THR A 148 -24.37 -4.04 19.71
C THR A 148 -24.34 -2.86 20.68
N ASP A 149 -24.75 -1.68 20.23
CA ASP A 149 -24.55 -0.41 20.92
C ASP A 149 -25.80 0.45 20.89
N SER A 150 -26.04 1.20 21.94
CA SER A 150 -27.13 2.18 22.08
C SER A 150 -27.08 3.33 21.04
N LEU A 151 -25.94 3.50 20.36
CA LEU A 151 -25.80 4.45 19.25
C LEU A 151 -26.10 3.83 17.89
N ASP A 152 -26.35 2.52 17.82
CA ASP A 152 -26.70 1.88 16.57
C ASP A 152 -28.10 2.25 16.12
N SER A 153 -28.22 2.62 14.87
CA SER A 153 -29.53 2.80 14.22
C SER A 153 -29.44 2.47 12.74
N TYR A 154 -30.55 2.04 12.19
CA TYR A 154 -30.69 1.67 10.78
C TYR A 154 -32.15 1.66 10.37
N ASN A 155 -32.38 1.64 9.06
CA ASN A 155 -33.72 1.36 8.51
C ASN A 155 -33.83 -0.14 8.21
N TYR A 156 -34.79 -0.79 8.83
CA TYR A 156 -35.16 -2.17 8.57
C TYR A 156 -36.02 -2.25 7.33
N GLU A 157 -35.64 -3.07 6.34
CA GLU A 157 -36.46 -3.30 5.14
C GLU A 157 -37.16 -4.67 5.19
N ALA A 158 -36.40 -5.75 5.36
CA ALA A 158 -36.93 -7.11 5.49
C ALA A 158 -35.84 -8.09 5.95
N ILE A 159 -36.27 -9.16 6.62
CA ILE A 159 -35.52 -10.41 6.74
C ILE A 159 -36.31 -11.49 6.00
N ILE A 160 -35.64 -12.21 5.09
CA ILE A 160 -36.27 -13.24 4.27
C ILE A 160 -35.63 -14.58 4.60
N ILE A 161 -36.42 -15.51 5.11
CA ILE A 161 -36.01 -16.89 5.34
C ILE A 161 -36.17 -17.67 4.04
N ASN A 162 -35.21 -18.53 3.72
CA ASN A 162 -35.14 -19.34 2.51
C ASN A 162 -35.40 -18.50 1.23
N PRO A 163 -34.55 -17.52 0.95
CA PRO A 163 -34.71 -16.67 -0.23
C PRO A 163 -34.79 -17.50 -1.51
N SER A 164 -35.65 -17.07 -2.44
CA SER A 164 -35.77 -17.72 -3.74
C SER A 164 -34.58 -17.39 -4.65
N PHE A 165 -34.37 -18.18 -5.70
CA PHE A 165 -33.40 -17.84 -6.75
C PHE A 165 -33.56 -16.39 -7.27
N GLY A 166 -34.80 -15.92 -7.38
CA GLY A 166 -35.09 -14.54 -7.76
C GLY A 166 -34.61 -13.50 -6.74
N ASP A 167 -34.61 -13.83 -5.44
CA ASP A 167 -34.10 -12.94 -4.38
C ASP A 167 -32.55 -12.86 -4.45
N TYR A 168 -31.84 -13.99 -4.64
CA TYR A 168 -30.40 -13.99 -4.89
C TYR A 168 -30.01 -13.13 -6.09
N VAL A 169 -30.70 -13.28 -7.22
CA VAL A 169 -30.45 -12.45 -8.41
C VAL A 169 -30.71 -10.96 -8.12
N LYS A 170 -31.81 -10.62 -7.46
CA LYS A 170 -32.15 -9.22 -7.15
C LYS A 170 -31.18 -8.61 -6.14
N GLY A 171 -30.82 -9.35 -5.08
CA GLY A 171 -29.83 -8.91 -4.10
C GLY A 171 -28.47 -8.65 -4.74
N THR A 172 -27.99 -9.60 -5.55
CA THR A 172 -26.74 -9.43 -6.31
C THR A 172 -26.79 -8.20 -7.24
N LEU A 173 -27.90 -8.00 -7.97
CA LEU A 173 -28.03 -6.82 -8.85
C LEU A 173 -28.03 -5.49 -8.09
N ARG A 174 -28.54 -5.45 -6.87
CA ARG A 174 -28.50 -4.26 -6.01
C ARG A 174 -27.09 -3.98 -5.47
N ASN A 175 -26.30 -5.02 -5.22
CA ASN A 175 -24.93 -4.93 -4.71
C ASN A 175 -23.87 -4.68 -5.80
N LEU A 176 -24.29 -4.51 -7.09
CA LEU A 176 -23.35 -4.22 -8.18
C LEU A 176 -22.67 -2.86 -7.96
N SER A 177 -21.36 -2.87 -7.89
CA SER A 177 -20.56 -1.64 -7.79
C SER A 177 -20.30 -1.04 -9.18
N SER A 178 -20.84 0.16 -9.42
CA SER A 178 -20.57 0.90 -10.66
C SER A 178 -19.07 1.19 -10.87
N ILE A 179 -18.33 1.36 -9.79
CA ILE A 179 -16.88 1.60 -9.82
C ILE A 179 -16.15 0.33 -10.26
N ARG A 180 -16.47 -0.84 -9.70
CA ARG A 180 -15.87 -2.11 -10.10
C ARG A 180 -16.21 -2.45 -11.57
N VAL A 181 -17.47 -2.30 -11.98
CA VAL A 181 -17.89 -2.47 -13.38
C VAL A 181 -17.10 -1.57 -14.32
N PHE A 182 -16.91 -0.30 -13.96
CA PHE A 182 -16.13 0.64 -14.77
C PHE A 182 -14.67 0.17 -14.94
N PHE A 183 -14.01 -0.31 -13.89
CA PHE A 183 -12.64 -0.80 -13.98
C PHE A 183 -12.52 -2.11 -14.76
N TYR A 184 -13.46 -3.04 -14.61
CA TYR A 184 -13.50 -4.23 -15.46
C TYR A 184 -13.71 -3.86 -16.93
N PHE A 185 -14.62 -2.92 -17.21
CA PHE A 185 -14.83 -2.39 -18.54
C PHE A 185 -13.55 -1.78 -19.13
N LEU A 186 -12.89 -0.90 -18.37
CA LEU A 186 -11.65 -0.27 -18.81
C LEU A 186 -10.55 -1.30 -19.06
N GLY A 187 -10.37 -2.27 -18.18
CA GLY A 187 -9.40 -3.35 -18.32
C GLY A 187 -9.66 -4.21 -19.55
N LEU A 188 -10.91 -4.62 -19.76
CA LEU A 188 -11.34 -5.38 -20.94
C LEU A 188 -11.16 -4.59 -22.23
N LEU A 189 -11.50 -3.31 -22.23
CA LEU A 189 -11.33 -2.44 -23.39
C LEU A 189 -9.84 -2.31 -23.76
N VAL A 190 -8.97 -2.08 -22.78
CA VAL A 190 -7.51 -2.01 -22.98
C VAL A 190 -6.99 -3.34 -23.52
N LEU A 191 -7.45 -4.46 -22.96
CA LEU A 191 -7.06 -5.79 -23.40
C LEU A 191 -7.49 -6.05 -24.85
N ILE A 192 -8.75 -5.75 -25.20
CA ILE A 192 -9.28 -5.89 -26.57
C ILE A 192 -8.45 -5.03 -27.54
N LEU A 193 -8.17 -3.77 -27.18
CA LEU A 193 -7.38 -2.88 -28.02
C LEU A 193 -5.91 -3.33 -28.16
N ALA A 194 -5.35 -3.95 -27.14
CA ALA A 194 -3.99 -4.51 -27.19
C ALA A 194 -3.91 -5.78 -28.03
N VAL A 195 -4.92 -6.68 -27.89
CA VAL A 195 -4.97 -7.97 -28.60
C VAL A 195 -5.29 -7.78 -30.08
N MET A 196 -6.20 -6.90 -30.42
CA MET A 196 -6.71 -6.68 -31.78
C MET A 196 -5.79 -5.87 -32.71
N ASP A 197 -4.57 -5.56 -32.27
CA ASP A 197 -3.50 -4.95 -33.07
C ASP A 197 -3.86 -3.62 -33.74
N PHE A 198 -4.63 -2.78 -33.04
CA PHE A 198 -4.98 -1.44 -33.51
C PHE A 198 -3.77 -0.51 -33.50
N GLU A 199 -3.01 -0.47 -34.60
CA GLU A 199 -1.81 0.38 -34.74
C GLU A 199 -2.11 1.86 -34.47
N LYS A 200 -3.30 2.36 -34.84
CA LYS A 200 -3.73 3.75 -34.57
C LYS A 200 -3.89 4.00 -33.07
N PHE A 201 -4.44 3.04 -32.33
CA PHE A 201 -4.58 3.14 -30.87
C PHE A 201 -3.22 3.10 -30.17
N LYS A 202 -2.33 2.20 -30.59
CA LYS A 202 -0.96 2.13 -30.05
C LYS A 202 -0.20 3.42 -30.28
N ALA A 203 -0.33 4.01 -31.50
CA ALA A 203 0.28 5.29 -31.82
C ALA A 203 -0.32 6.45 -31.02
N PHE A 204 -1.65 6.46 -30.80
CA PHE A 204 -2.35 7.43 -29.97
C PHE A 204 -1.91 7.31 -28.51
N ALA A 205 -1.97 6.11 -27.92
CA ALA A 205 -1.56 5.85 -26.54
C ALA A 205 -0.09 6.26 -26.30
N PHE A 206 0.80 5.91 -27.22
CA PHE A 206 2.19 6.32 -27.14
C PHE A 206 2.37 7.85 -27.22
N ARG A 207 1.66 8.52 -28.12
CA ARG A 207 1.74 9.97 -28.31
C ARG A 207 1.24 10.74 -27.09
N TYR A 208 0.12 10.29 -26.51
CA TYR A 208 -0.58 10.98 -25.42
C TYR A 208 -0.39 10.34 -24.04
N ARG A 209 0.60 9.43 -23.88
CA ARG A 209 0.81 8.64 -22.65
C ARG A 209 0.85 9.46 -21.36
N TRP A 210 1.47 10.65 -21.38
CA TRP A 210 1.48 11.54 -20.22
C TRP A 210 0.08 12.13 -19.94
N ALA A 211 -0.62 12.58 -20.97
CA ALA A 211 -1.98 13.10 -20.82
C ALA A 211 -2.94 12.02 -20.33
N LEU A 212 -2.81 10.78 -20.84
CA LEU A 212 -3.59 9.63 -20.37
C LEU A 212 -3.24 9.29 -18.92
N GLY A 213 -1.96 9.36 -18.53
CA GLY A 213 -1.54 9.17 -17.16
C GLY A 213 -2.14 10.22 -16.21
N PHE A 214 -2.08 11.50 -16.58
CA PHE A 214 -2.72 12.57 -15.80
C PHE A 214 -4.24 12.40 -15.72
N ALA A 215 -4.90 12.04 -16.82
CA ALA A 215 -6.34 11.75 -16.80
C ALA A 215 -6.69 10.59 -15.86
N PHE A 216 -5.86 9.55 -15.81
CA PHE A 216 -6.04 8.44 -14.87
C PHE A 216 -5.85 8.88 -13.41
N ILE A 217 -4.83 9.71 -13.11
CA ILE A 217 -4.65 10.28 -11.76
C ILE A 217 -5.88 11.09 -11.34
N ILE A 218 -6.36 11.98 -12.22
CA ILE A 218 -7.55 12.81 -11.95
C ILE A 218 -8.77 11.92 -11.69
N LEU A 219 -8.97 10.88 -12.50
CA LEU A 219 -10.08 9.93 -12.33
C LEU A 219 -10.00 9.21 -10.99
N CYS A 220 -8.84 8.62 -10.64
CA CYS A 220 -8.66 7.96 -9.35
C CYS A 220 -8.88 8.94 -8.19
N THR A 221 -8.40 10.18 -8.32
CA THR A 221 -8.58 11.20 -7.29
C THR A 221 -10.07 11.55 -7.12
N ILE A 222 -10.81 11.79 -8.19
CA ILE A 222 -12.25 12.10 -8.13
C ILE A 222 -13.03 10.95 -7.51
N CYS A 223 -12.69 9.70 -7.86
CA CYS A 223 -13.31 8.50 -7.29
C CYS A 223 -12.72 8.11 -5.92
N LYS A 224 -11.83 8.91 -5.33
CA LYS A 224 -11.15 8.67 -4.04
C LYS A 224 -10.42 7.32 -3.97
N LEU A 225 -9.94 6.79 -5.11
CA LEU A 225 -9.35 5.45 -5.19
C LEU A 225 -7.90 5.43 -4.73
N HIS A 226 -7.59 4.51 -3.84
CA HIS A 226 -6.24 4.31 -3.31
C HIS A 226 -5.95 2.83 -3.06
N GLY A 227 -4.69 2.51 -2.78
CA GLY A 227 -4.24 1.15 -2.45
C GLY A 227 -3.77 0.99 -1.00
N SER A 228 -4.16 1.91 -0.11
CA SER A 228 -3.85 1.83 1.31
C SER A 228 -4.60 0.69 1.97
N SER A 229 -3.94 0.02 2.91
CA SER A 229 -4.55 -0.98 3.79
C SER A 229 -5.15 -0.32 5.06
N ILE A 230 -5.51 0.96 5.01
CA ILE A 230 -6.04 1.71 6.17
C ILE A 230 -7.31 1.06 6.75
N GLY A 231 -8.10 0.36 5.94
CA GLY A 231 -9.24 -0.42 6.40
C GLY A 231 -8.90 -1.52 7.42
N GLN A 232 -7.63 -1.97 7.48
CA GLN A 232 -7.18 -2.87 8.55
C GLN A 232 -7.31 -2.26 9.95
N VAL A 233 -7.27 -0.95 10.09
CA VAL A 233 -7.52 -0.29 11.38
C VAL A 233 -8.94 -0.60 11.85
N SER A 234 -9.93 -0.56 10.94
CA SER A 234 -11.31 -0.93 11.26
C SER A 234 -11.43 -2.39 11.70
N GLU A 235 -10.80 -3.31 10.97
CA GLU A 235 -10.88 -4.75 11.24
C GLU A 235 -10.11 -5.16 12.50
N THR A 236 -8.90 -4.65 12.70
CA THR A 236 -7.99 -5.13 13.76
C THR A 236 -7.96 -4.26 15.01
N ALA A 237 -8.26 -2.96 14.88
CA ALA A 237 -8.19 -2.00 15.97
C ALA A 237 -9.56 -1.49 16.44
N LEU A 238 -10.62 -1.63 15.65
CA LEU A 238 -11.94 -1.08 15.94
C LEU A 238 -13.07 -2.12 15.86
N SER A 239 -12.76 -3.39 15.66
CA SER A 239 -13.71 -4.52 15.54
C SER A 239 -14.89 -4.19 14.62
N SER A 240 -14.58 -3.73 13.41
CA SER A 240 -15.55 -3.26 12.42
C SER A 240 -15.11 -3.67 11.03
N ALA A 241 -16.04 -3.83 10.07
CA ALA A 241 -15.67 -4.20 8.72
C ALA A 241 -15.00 -3.06 7.93
N ASP A 242 -14.12 -3.39 6.99
CA ASP A 242 -13.59 -2.44 6.03
C ASP A 242 -14.61 -2.13 4.92
N SER A 243 -15.46 -1.14 5.15
CA SER A 243 -16.45 -0.67 4.18
C SER A 243 -15.82 0.08 2.99
N SER A 244 -14.54 0.48 3.07
CA SER A 244 -13.86 1.19 2.00
C SER A 244 -13.27 0.28 0.92
N ASN A 245 -13.10 -1.02 1.19
CA ASN A 245 -12.47 -1.97 0.27
C ASN A 245 -13.40 -2.33 -0.88
N LEU A 246 -12.99 -1.99 -2.10
CA LEU A 246 -13.75 -2.33 -3.32
C LEU A 246 -13.27 -3.64 -3.94
N TRP A 247 -11.97 -3.95 -3.86
CA TRP A 247 -11.40 -5.14 -4.47
C TRP A 247 -10.03 -5.47 -3.89
N GLY A 248 -9.74 -6.76 -3.74
CA GLY A 248 -8.48 -7.23 -3.20
C GLY A 248 -8.53 -7.41 -1.69
N VAL A 249 -7.38 -7.48 -1.05
CA VAL A 249 -7.23 -7.78 0.38
C VAL A 249 -6.33 -6.74 1.02
N SER A 250 -6.81 -6.09 2.05
CA SER A 250 -6.01 -5.25 2.94
C SER A 250 -4.94 -6.10 3.65
N ARG A 251 -3.72 -5.57 3.82
CA ARG A 251 -2.55 -6.34 4.27
C ARG A 251 -2.17 -6.02 5.70
N SER A 252 -2.51 -6.91 6.63
CA SER A 252 -2.16 -6.79 8.05
C SER A 252 -0.64 -6.67 8.30
N LEU A 253 0.17 -7.36 7.49
CA LEU A 253 1.64 -7.29 7.55
C LEU A 253 2.22 -5.87 7.37
N ARG A 254 1.43 -4.92 6.84
CA ARG A 254 1.89 -3.57 6.52
C ARG A 254 1.50 -2.54 7.58
N SER A 255 1.62 -2.89 8.85
CA SER A 255 1.28 -1.99 9.97
C SER A 255 1.99 -0.63 9.90
N ASP A 256 3.24 -0.55 9.48
CA ASP A 256 3.95 0.72 9.24
C ASP A 256 3.21 1.65 8.24
N GLU A 257 2.43 1.09 7.31
CA GLU A 257 1.63 1.89 6.37
C GLU A 257 0.36 2.38 7.03
N TYR A 258 -0.50 1.48 7.53
CA TYR A 258 -1.85 1.84 7.93
C TYR A 258 -1.95 2.33 9.38
N VAL A 259 -1.11 1.85 10.31
CA VAL A 259 -1.07 2.36 11.70
C VAL A 259 -0.20 3.61 11.85
N VAL A 260 0.80 3.82 10.96
CA VAL A 260 1.76 4.91 11.14
C VAL A 260 1.66 5.94 10.03
N PHE A 261 2.13 5.58 8.82
CA PHE A 261 2.32 6.54 7.74
C PHE A 261 1.03 7.22 7.31
N THR A 262 -0.03 6.45 7.08
CA THR A 262 -1.33 6.99 6.64
C THR A 262 -2.00 7.75 7.77
N GLU A 263 -2.02 7.24 9.01
CA GLU A 263 -2.60 7.95 10.16
C GLU A 263 -1.89 9.27 10.45
N MET A 264 -0.55 9.32 10.35
CA MET A 264 0.18 10.58 10.45
C MET A 264 -0.24 11.60 9.39
N ALA A 265 -0.46 11.15 8.14
CA ALA A 265 -0.94 12.03 7.07
C ALA A 265 -2.36 12.53 7.36
N LEU A 266 -3.24 11.68 7.91
CA LEU A 266 -4.59 12.07 8.33
C LEU A 266 -4.55 13.09 9.47
N SER A 267 -3.73 12.87 10.50
CA SER A 267 -3.56 13.82 11.62
C SER A 267 -3.06 15.19 11.15
N GLN A 268 -2.17 15.22 10.13
CA GLN A 268 -1.70 16.48 9.56
C GLN A 268 -2.82 17.30 8.91
N THR A 269 -3.84 16.66 8.35
CA THR A 269 -5.01 17.38 7.82
C THR A 269 -5.81 18.08 8.93
N LYS A 270 -5.73 17.57 10.15
CA LYS A 270 -6.39 18.15 11.35
C LYS A 270 -5.53 19.21 12.01
N SER A 271 -4.19 19.03 12.01
CA SER A 271 -3.24 20.02 12.60
C SER A 271 -3.04 21.28 11.74
N GLY A 272 -3.65 21.36 10.54
CA GLY A 272 -3.39 22.43 9.58
C GLY A 272 -1.99 22.36 8.95
N PHE A 273 -1.41 21.16 8.87
CA PHE A 273 -0.08 20.89 8.27
C PHE A 273 1.06 21.67 8.95
N LYS A 274 1.02 21.74 10.27
CA LYS A 274 2.10 22.31 11.05
C LYS A 274 3.41 21.56 10.82
N TRP A 275 4.54 22.25 10.86
CA TRP A 275 5.87 21.62 10.85
C TRP A 275 6.11 20.79 12.11
N PHE A 276 5.82 21.37 13.27
CA PHE A 276 5.76 20.72 14.56
C PHE A 276 4.31 20.59 14.97
N SER A 277 3.80 19.38 15.04
CA SER A 277 2.40 19.09 15.37
C SER A 277 2.25 18.79 16.86
N ASP A 278 1.31 19.45 17.50
CA ASP A 278 0.95 19.22 18.91
C ASP A 278 0.03 17.99 19.05
N ILE A 279 -0.67 17.59 17.97
CA ILE A 279 -1.62 16.46 17.97
C ILE A 279 -0.90 15.12 18.14
N TRP A 280 0.34 15.01 17.66
CA TRP A 280 1.06 13.75 17.53
C TRP A 280 2.17 13.61 18.57
N GLY A 281 1.89 12.97 19.70
CA GLY A 281 2.81 12.74 20.81
C GLY A 281 2.65 13.75 21.95
N TYR A 282 3.27 13.46 23.09
CA TYR A 282 3.22 14.30 24.29
C TYR A 282 3.83 15.68 24.06
N SER A 283 5.01 15.75 23.47
CA SER A 283 5.60 17.01 23.00
C SER A 283 5.48 17.14 21.48
N ALA A 284 5.51 18.37 20.97
CA ALA A 284 5.34 18.65 19.55
C ALA A 284 6.28 17.82 18.66
N THR A 285 5.71 17.12 17.68
CA THR A 285 6.44 16.23 16.77
C THR A 285 6.78 16.91 15.46
N ASP A 286 8.04 16.82 15.02
CA ASP A 286 8.49 17.29 13.73
C ASP A 286 7.94 16.39 12.61
N MET A 287 6.84 16.77 12.02
CA MET A 287 6.13 16.01 10.99
C MET A 287 6.85 16.02 9.65
N PHE A 288 7.67 17.04 9.38
CA PHE A 288 8.43 17.11 8.13
C PHE A 288 9.55 16.08 8.07
N MET A 289 10.28 15.87 9.15
CA MET A 289 11.36 14.87 9.21
C MET A 289 10.84 13.46 9.43
N THR A 290 9.67 13.33 10.03
CA THR A 290 9.05 12.05 10.39
C THR A 290 8.26 11.49 9.22
N TYR A 291 8.64 10.35 8.70
CA TYR A 291 7.99 9.66 7.57
C TYR A 291 7.59 10.57 6.38
N GLY A 292 8.19 11.74 6.27
CA GLY A 292 7.99 12.59 5.12
C GLY A 292 6.62 13.23 4.99
N GLN A 293 5.98 13.56 6.09
CA GLN A 293 4.64 14.16 6.08
C GLN A 293 4.63 15.56 5.44
N PRO A 294 3.52 15.96 4.78
CA PRO A 294 3.40 17.30 4.21
C PRO A 294 3.28 18.35 5.30
N VAL A 295 3.91 19.50 5.09
CA VAL A 295 3.80 20.68 5.96
C VAL A 295 3.49 21.93 5.13
N MET A 296 2.82 22.92 5.71
CA MET A 296 2.47 24.17 5.03
C MET A 296 3.71 25.07 4.87
N ASN A 297 4.67 24.57 4.06
CA ASN A 297 5.93 25.25 3.78
C ASN A 297 6.39 24.97 2.35
N ILE A 298 7.14 25.91 1.76
CA ILE A 298 7.62 25.81 0.38
C ILE A 298 8.51 24.56 0.13
N VAL A 299 9.21 24.09 1.15
CA VAL A 299 10.09 22.90 1.04
C VAL A 299 9.33 21.61 0.78
N THR A 300 8.00 21.59 1.00
CA THR A 300 7.12 20.47 0.63
C THR A 300 7.12 20.22 -0.87
N ILE A 301 7.61 21.14 -1.69
CA ILE A 301 7.85 20.91 -3.13
C ILE A 301 8.76 19.69 -3.39
N PHE A 302 9.66 19.34 -2.46
CA PHE A 302 10.49 18.13 -2.53
C PHE A 302 9.72 16.85 -2.20
N ARG A 303 8.45 16.95 -1.81
CA ARG A 303 7.52 15.86 -1.58
C ARG A 303 6.25 16.04 -2.41
N PRO A 304 6.37 16.09 -3.75
CA PRO A 304 5.29 16.53 -4.63
C PRO A 304 4.04 15.66 -4.56
N PHE A 305 4.18 14.40 -4.19
CA PHE A 305 3.03 13.49 -4.11
C PHE A 305 2.21 13.70 -2.84
N SER A 306 2.86 13.92 -1.70
CA SER A 306 2.17 14.18 -0.42
C SER A 306 1.73 15.65 -0.29
N ALA A 307 2.32 16.58 -1.04
CA ALA A 307 1.92 17.98 -1.04
C ALA A 307 0.42 18.19 -1.36
N PHE A 308 -0.18 17.29 -2.12
CA PHE A 308 -1.59 17.40 -2.50
C PHE A 308 -2.57 17.12 -1.37
N TYR A 309 -2.16 16.52 -0.24
CA TYR A 309 -2.98 16.51 0.97
C TYR A 309 -3.31 17.93 1.46
N ILE A 310 -2.37 18.88 1.31
CA ILE A 310 -2.57 20.28 1.69
C ILE A 310 -3.70 20.93 0.87
N ILE A 311 -3.81 20.57 -0.40
CA ILE A 311 -4.76 21.19 -1.35
C ILE A 311 -6.09 20.47 -1.36
N LEU A 312 -6.06 19.14 -1.28
CA LEU A 312 -7.22 18.27 -1.54
C LEU A 312 -7.83 17.67 -0.27
N GLY A 313 -7.16 17.80 0.90
CA GLY A 313 -7.58 17.16 2.15
C GLY A 313 -7.27 15.66 2.20
N ALA A 314 -7.83 14.97 3.19
CA ALA A 314 -7.48 13.59 3.52
C ALA A 314 -7.79 12.59 2.39
N GLU A 315 -9.04 12.43 2.00
CA GLU A 315 -9.48 11.37 1.06
C GLU A 315 -8.96 11.57 -0.36
N TYR A 316 -9.13 12.78 -0.91
CA TYR A 316 -8.63 13.09 -2.25
C TYR A 316 -7.11 13.15 -2.29
N GLY A 317 -6.47 13.63 -1.21
CA GLY A 317 -5.02 13.65 -1.05
C GLY A 317 -4.43 12.23 -1.02
N LEU A 318 -5.06 11.30 -0.29
CA LEU A 318 -4.67 9.90 -0.26
C LEU A 318 -4.78 9.24 -1.64
N ALA A 319 -5.90 9.47 -2.34
CA ALA A 319 -6.12 8.95 -3.69
C ALA A 319 -5.10 9.51 -4.71
N PHE A 320 -4.82 10.81 -4.64
CA PHE A 320 -3.77 11.43 -5.45
C PHE A 320 -2.38 10.85 -5.13
N PHE A 321 -2.03 10.74 -3.85
CA PHE A 321 -0.75 10.20 -3.39
C PHE A 321 -0.48 8.80 -3.96
N TRP A 322 -1.45 7.91 -3.94
CA TRP A 322 -1.32 6.56 -4.46
C TRP A 322 -1.28 6.52 -6.00
N SER A 323 -2.24 7.14 -6.66
CA SER A 323 -2.37 7.10 -8.12
C SER A 323 -1.24 7.82 -8.83
N ALA A 324 -0.83 8.99 -8.33
CA ALA A 324 0.24 9.77 -8.94
C ALA A 324 1.59 9.02 -8.84
N ARG A 325 1.92 8.44 -7.71
CA ARG A 325 3.16 7.66 -7.53
C ARG A 325 3.21 6.46 -8.47
N LEU A 326 2.11 5.73 -8.63
CA LEU A 326 2.02 4.59 -9.55
C LEU A 326 2.25 5.04 -11.00
N VAL A 327 1.53 6.07 -11.43
CA VAL A 327 1.60 6.58 -12.81
C VAL A 327 2.97 7.18 -13.11
N PHE A 328 3.52 7.99 -12.21
CA PHE A 328 4.85 8.59 -12.41
C PHE A 328 5.94 7.52 -12.41
N LEU A 329 5.89 6.53 -11.52
CA LEU A 329 6.85 5.42 -11.54
C LEU A 329 6.79 4.67 -12.87
N PHE A 330 5.60 4.34 -13.35
CA PHE A 330 5.43 3.65 -14.64
C PHE A 330 5.97 4.48 -15.81
N LEU A 331 5.54 5.75 -15.93
CA LEU A 331 5.92 6.60 -17.07
C LEU A 331 7.40 7.00 -17.07
N VAL A 332 7.95 7.36 -15.91
CA VAL A 332 9.38 7.69 -15.79
C VAL A 332 10.22 6.45 -16.07
N SER A 333 9.84 5.28 -15.58
CA SER A 333 10.52 4.02 -15.87
C SER A 333 10.44 3.66 -17.37
N PHE A 334 9.31 3.93 -18.02
CA PHE A 334 9.16 3.74 -19.46
C PHE A 334 10.11 4.63 -20.26
N GLU A 335 10.16 5.94 -19.96
CA GLU A 335 11.07 6.87 -20.63
C GLU A 335 12.53 6.53 -20.35
N PHE A 336 12.85 6.15 -19.11
CA PHE A 336 14.19 5.73 -18.73
C PHE A 336 14.63 4.45 -19.50
N ALA A 337 13.74 3.50 -19.62
CA ALA A 337 14.01 2.29 -20.40
C ALA A 337 14.12 2.58 -21.91
N ARG A 338 13.36 3.52 -22.46
CA ARG A 338 13.55 3.98 -23.85
C ARG A 338 14.96 4.53 -24.07
N PHE A 339 15.46 5.29 -23.11
CA PHE A 339 16.84 5.74 -23.11
C PHE A 339 17.83 4.56 -23.05
N LEU A 340 17.65 3.62 -22.12
CA LEU A 340 18.52 2.45 -22.01
C LEU A 340 18.47 1.53 -23.23
N THR A 341 17.32 1.36 -23.87
CA THR A 341 17.09 0.41 -24.96
C THR A 341 17.26 1.00 -26.36
N LYS A 342 17.66 2.27 -26.46
CA LYS A 342 17.69 3.00 -27.75
C LYS A 342 16.32 2.98 -28.46
N ASP A 343 15.27 3.30 -27.70
CA ASP A 343 13.87 3.40 -28.15
C ASP A 343 13.18 2.09 -28.56
N ARG A 344 13.62 0.94 -28.06
CA ARG A 344 12.89 -0.34 -28.24
C ARG A 344 11.64 -0.37 -27.36
N ARG A 345 10.50 0.09 -27.87
CA ARG A 345 9.27 0.39 -27.12
C ARG A 345 8.73 -0.80 -26.32
N ILE A 346 8.67 -2.00 -26.91
CA ILE A 346 8.16 -3.20 -26.21
C ILE A 346 9.05 -3.56 -25.01
N LEU A 347 10.37 -3.55 -25.20
CA LEU A 347 11.32 -3.82 -24.12
C LEU A 347 11.25 -2.76 -23.02
N SER A 348 11.02 -1.51 -23.41
CA SER A 348 10.81 -0.39 -22.46
C SER A 348 9.51 -0.54 -21.68
N LEU A 349 8.47 -1.05 -22.31
CA LEU A 349 7.19 -1.34 -21.65
C LEU A 349 7.34 -2.53 -20.68
N CYS A 350 8.05 -3.58 -21.05
CA CYS A 350 8.40 -4.68 -20.14
C CYS A 350 9.13 -4.17 -18.88
N TYR A 351 10.12 -3.29 -19.06
CA TYR A 351 10.81 -2.69 -17.92
C TYR A 351 9.88 -1.88 -17.04
N ALA A 352 9.03 -1.01 -17.62
CA ALA A 352 8.11 -0.19 -16.86
C ALA A 352 7.11 -1.02 -16.05
N ILE A 353 6.61 -2.12 -16.60
CA ILE A 353 5.74 -3.08 -15.90
C ILE A 353 6.50 -3.76 -14.76
N LEU A 354 7.70 -4.29 -15.04
CA LEU A 354 8.56 -4.93 -14.04
C LEU A 354 8.98 -3.98 -12.92
N MET A 355 9.02 -2.68 -13.17
CA MET A 355 9.27 -1.65 -12.14
C MET A 355 8.01 -1.32 -11.35
N ALA A 356 6.95 -0.87 -12.01
CA ALA A 356 5.75 -0.37 -11.36
C ALA A 356 4.98 -1.47 -10.61
N LEU A 357 4.93 -2.67 -11.18
CA LEU A 357 4.27 -3.84 -10.60
C LEU A 357 5.26 -4.87 -10.04
N SER A 358 6.44 -4.42 -9.62
CA SER A 358 7.39 -5.28 -8.92
C SER A 358 6.86 -5.66 -7.53
N PRO A 359 6.99 -6.92 -7.09
CA PRO A 359 6.61 -7.31 -5.73
C PRO A 359 7.20 -6.41 -4.66
N VAL A 360 8.51 -6.18 -4.65
CA VAL A 360 9.17 -5.31 -3.66
C VAL A 360 8.64 -3.88 -3.69
N VAL A 361 8.34 -3.33 -4.86
CA VAL A 361 7.80 -1.98 -5.00
C VAL A 361 6.40 -1.90 -4.41
N GLN A 362 5.56 -2.89 -4.66
CA GLN A 362 4.17 -2.89 -4.21
C GLN A 362 4.06 -3.18 -2.70
N TRP A 363 4.90 -4.04 -2.13
CA TRP A 363 4.98 -4.27 -0.69
C TRP A 363 5.48 -3.04 0.10
N TRP A 364 6.39 -2.26 -0.49
CA TRP A 364 6.95 -1.03 0.10
C TRP A 364 6.37 0.24 -0.54
N PHE A 365 5.18 0.17 -1.14
CA PHE A 365 4.68 1.24 -2.01
C PHE A 365 4.54 2.58 -1.29
N SER A 366 3.97 2.63 -0.09
CA SER A 366 3.63 3.91 0.55
C SER A 366 4.67 4.45 1.52
N ILE A 367 5.58 3.62 2.03
CA ILE A 367 6.47 4.00 3.13
C ILE A 367 7.93 4.13 2.73
N ASN A 368 8.71 4.80 3.57
CA ASN A 368 10.17 4.98 3.47
C ASN A 368 10.67 5.59 2.16
N GLY A 369 9.82 6.20 1.36
CA GLY A 369 10.18 6.90 0.12
C GLY A 369 10.77 6.01 -0.98
N PHE A 370 10.59 4.69 -0.94
CA PHE A 370 11.18 3.77 -1.92
C PHE A 370 10.76 4.07 -3.36
N VAL A 371 9.46 4.33 -3.58
CA VAL A 371 8.92 4.69 -4.90
C VAL A 371 9.48 6.02 -5.38
N GLU A 372 9.59 7.01 -4.50
CA GLU A 372 10.17 8.33 -4.78
C GLU A 372 11.62 8.22 -5.20
N MET A 373 12.43 7.41 -4.51
CA MET A 373 13.83 7.17 -4.89
C MET A 373 13.94 6.62 -6.31
N LEU A 374 13.06 5.70 -6.70
CA LEU A 374 13.02 5.13 -8.05
C LEU A 374 12.59 6.17 -9.10
N ILE A 375 11.58 6.99 -8.80
CA ILE A 375 11.10 8.05 -9.70
C ILE A 375 12.19 9.11 -9.87
N PHE A 376 12.71 9.65 -8.77
CA PHE A 376 13.67 10.74 -8.79
C PHE A 376 15.04 10.31 -9.31
N GLY A 377 15.50 9.11 -8.98
CA GLY A 377 16.77 8.59 -9.48
C GLY A 377 16.76 8.41 -10.99
N GLN A 378 15.76 7.74 -11.54
CA GLN A 378 15.56 7.60 -12.99
C GLN A 378 15.30 8.95 -13.66
N GLY A 379 14.46 9.79 -13.04
CA GLY A 379 14.15 11.14 -13.53
C GLY A 379 15.37 12.05 -13.63
N ALA A 380 16.26 12.01 -12.64
CA ALA A 380 17.50 12.78 -12.65
C ALA A 380 18.41 12.39 -13.83
N VAL A 381 18.57 11.09 -14.10
CA VAL A 381 19.36 10.62 -15.25
C VAL A 381 18.74 11.07 -16.58
N LEU A 382 17.41 11.01 -16.70
CA LEU A 382 16.70 11.49 -17.90
C LEU A 382 16.83 13.01 -18.09
N LEU A 383 16.66 13.78 -17.04
CA LEU A 383 16.79 15.24 -17.08
C LEU A 383 18.22 15.66 -17.40
N LEU A 384 19.22 14.95 -16.85
CA LEU A 384 20.62 15.16 -17.20
C LEU A 384 20.87 14.91 -18.70
N LYS A 385 20.29 13.83 -19.24
CA LYS A 385 20.36 13.55 -20.68
C LYS A 385 19.74 14.68 -21.50
N LEU A 386 18.54 15.13 -21.13
CA LEU A 386 17.86 16.22 -21.81
C LEU A 386 18.65 17.54 -21.72
N TYR A 387 19.28 17.82 -20.59
CA TYR A 387 20.16 18.97 -20.39
C TYR A 387 21.36 18.95 -21.34
N ILE A 388 22.01 17.77 -21.47
CA ILE A 388 23.18 17.61 -22.37
C ILE A 388 22.81 17.77 -23.84
N ASP A 389 21.65 17.27 -24.24
CA ASP A 389 21.19 17.31 -25.63
C ASP A 389 20.56 18.68 -26.02
N GLU A 390 20.26 19.56 -25.05
CA GLU A 390 19.58 20.83 -25.29
C GLU A 390 20.59 21.98 -25.58
N THR A 391 20.19 22.87 -26.46
CA THR A 391 20.98 24.07 -26.81
C THR A 391 20.38 25.37 -26.27
N ARG A 392 19.06 25.40 -25.99
CA ARG A 392 18.33 26.58 -25.52
C ARG A 392 18.50 26.77 -24.02
N THR A 393 19.03 27.92 -23.61
CA THR A 393 19.28 28.26 -22.21
C THR A 393 18.02 28.17 -21.35
N SER A 394 16.86 28.63 -21.81
CA SER A 394 15.60 28.57 -21.08
C SER A 394 15.16 27.13 -20.74
N ARG A 395 15.33 26.19 -21.69
CA ARG A 395 15.04 24.77 -21.43
C ARG A 395 16.08 24.12 -20.54
N LYS A 396 17.37 24.52 -20.64
CA LYS A 396 18.39 24.05 -19.69
C LYS A 396 18.07 24.46 -18.27
N ILE A 397 17.57 25.68 -18.03
CA ILE A 397 17.10 26.14 -16.72
C ILE A 397 15.94 25.27 -16.23
N LEU A 398 14.97 24.97 -17.10
CA LEU A 398 13.85 24.10 -16.75
C LEU A 398 14.30 22.69 -16.35
N TYR A 399 15.25 22.11 -17.13
CA TYR A 399 15.80 20.79 -16.79
C TYR A 399 16.62 20.82 -15.51
N MET A 400 17.33 21.91 -15.23
CA MET A 400 18.03 22.10 -13.96
C MET A 400 17.06 22.21 -12.79
N ALA A 401 15.96 22.95 -12.93
CA ALA A 401 14.91 23.00 -11.90
C ALA A 401 14.35 21.59 -11.60
N GLY A 402 14.11 20.79 -12.65
CA GLY A 402 13.74 19.39 -12.49
C GLY A 402 14.82 18.54 -11.83
N LEU A 403 16.11 18.76 -12.11
CA LEU A 403 17.22 18.08 -11.45
C LEU A 403 17.29 18.43 -9.96
N VAL A 404 17.10 19.71 -9.60
CA VAL A 404 17.03 20.18 -8.21
C VAL A 404 15.85 19.51 -7.47
N LEU A 405 14.69 19.45 -8.13
CA LEU A 405 13.51 18.76 -7.58
C LEU A 405 13.79 17.27 -7.36
N CYS A 406 14.41 16.58 -8.33
CA CYS A 406 14.76 15.16 -8.20
C CYS A 406 15.81 14.94 -7.10
N ALA A 407 16.85 15.77 -7.03
CA ALA A 407 17.88 15.67 -6.02
C ALA A 407 17.32 15.92 -4.60
N GLY A 408 16.56 17.02 -4.44
CA GLY A 408 15.93 17.34 -3.16
C GLY A 408 14.91 16.28 -2.75
N GLY A 409 14.06 15.83 -3.68
CA GLY A 409 13.08 14.77 -3.42
C GLY A 409 13.75 13.45 -3.04
N TYR A 410 14.84 13.08 -3.68
CA TYR A 410 15.63 11.89 -3.34
C TYR A 410 16.26 11.99 -1.94
N ILE A 411 16.87 13.13 -1.61
CA ILE A 411 17.45 13.38 -0.28
C ILE A 411 16.38 13.34 0.81
N MET A 412 15.20 13.94 0.54
CA MET A 412 14.10 14.05 1.52
C MET A 412 13.33 12.75 1.75
N THR A 413 13.70 11.64 1.10
CA THR A 413 13.19 10.32 1.50
C THR A 413 13.72 9.88 2.86
N LEU A 414 14.91 10.35 3.26
CA LEU A 414 15.54 10.19 4.56
C LEU A 414 15.64 8.73 5.03
N TYR A 415 15.75 7.79 4.11
CA TYR A 415 15.88 6.37 4.41
C TYR A 415 17.17 5.76 3.85
N PRO A 416 18.31 5.93 4.55
CA PRO A 416 19.64 5.56 4.05
C PRO A 416 19.79 4.10 3.64
N ALA A 417 19.00 3.19 4.24
CA ALA A 417 19.05 1.76 3.94
C ALA A 417 18.83 1.42 2.46
N TRP A 418 17.99 2.17 1.75
CA TRP A 418 17.82 2.07 0.30
C TRP A 418 18.48 3.24 -0.44
N MET A 419 18.47 4.43 0.15
CA MET A 419 18.95 5.65 -0.52
C MET A 419 20.42 5.49 -0.98
N VAL A 420 21.30 4.96 -0.12
CA VAL A 420 22.73 4.79 -0.44
C VAL A 420 22.96 3.75 -1.54
N PRO A 421 22.48 2.50 -1.45
CA PRO A 421 22.75 1.51 -2.49
C PRO A 421 22.07 1.85 -3.82
N LEU A 422 20.88 2.46 -3.85
CA LEU A 422 20.23 2.94 -5.07
C LEU A 422 20.98 4.12 -5.70
N ALA A 423 21.57 5.00 -4.90
CA ALA A 423 22.41 6.09 -5.40
C ALA A 423 23.59 5.59 -6.24
N TYR A 424 24.23 4.48 -5.86
CA TYR A 424 25.27 3.85 -6.67
C TYR A 424 24.76 3.44 -8.06
N VAL A 425 23.55 2.89 -8.14
CA VAL A 425 22.94 2.45 -9.40
C VAL A 425 22.68 3.65 -10.32
N PHE A 426 22.07 4.71 -9.80
CA PHE A 426 21.74 5.89 -10.60
C PHE A 426 23.00 6.73 -10.94
N ALA A 427 23.96 6.81 -10.02
CA ALA A 427 25.25 7.45 -10.26
C ALA A 427 26.06 6.74 -11.37
N ALA A 428 26.05 5.41 -11.40
CA ALA A 428 26.67 4.64 -12.48
C ALA A 428 26.03 4.98 -13.84
N CYS A 429 24.70 5.09 -13.90
CA CYS A 429 24.00 5.47 -15.12
C CYS A 429 24.31 6.92 -15.56
N ALA A 430 24.35 7.86 -14.60
CA ALA A 430 24.71 9.25 -14.86
C ALA A 430 26.16 9.37 -15.35
N LEU A 431 27.09 8.67 -14.69
CA LEU A 431 28.50 8.65 -15.10
C LEU A 431 28.66 8.03 -16.50
N ALA A 432 27.98 6.92 -16.78
CA ALA A 432 27.98 6.31 -18.10
C ALA A 432 27.45 7.28 -19.17
N LEU A 433 26.39 8.04 -18.85
CA LEU A 433 25.83 9.07 -19.72
C LEU A 433 26.87 10.18 -20.04
N LEU A 434 27.56 10.69 -19.01
CA LEU A 434 28.58 11.71 -19.16
C LEU A 434 29.76 11.21 -20.02
N ILE A 435 30.27 10.00 -19.72
CA ILE A 435 31.39 9.42 -20.49
C ILE A 435 30.96 9.16 -21.95
N ALA A 436 29.76 8.62 -22.18
CA ALA A 436 29.28 8.34 -23.53
C ALA A 436 29.11 9.62 -24.37
N ASN A 437 28.76 10.74 -23.74
CA ASN A 437 28.54 12.03 -24.43
C ASN A 437 29.70 13.04 -24.27
N ARG A 438 30.84 12.64 -23.72
CA ARG A 438 31.98 13.54 -23.44
C ARG A 438 32.40 14.44 -24.61
N LYS A 439 32.29 13.93 -25.83
CA LYS A 439 32.61 14.71 -27.06
C LYS A 439 31.55 15.74 -27.43
N LYS A 440 30.30 15.57 -26.96
CA LYS A 440 29.20 16.50 -27.22
C LYS A 440 29.11 17.60 -26.17
N ILE A 441 29.60 17.32 -24.95
CA ILE A 441 29.50 18.24 -23.82
C ILE A 441 30.48 19.41 -24.06
N LYS A 442 29.92 20.56 -24.37
CA LYS A 442 30.65 21.83 -24.44
C LYS A 442 30.13 22.69 -23.29
N ILE A 443 30.98 22.97 -22.32
CA ILE A 443 30.64 23.76 -21.14
C ILE A 443 30.80 25.24 -21.47
N HIS A 444 29.70 25.98 -21.55
CA HIS A 444 29.66 27.43 -21.71
C HIS A 444 29.55 28.10 -20.32
N ARG A 445 29.88 29.39 -20.23
CA ARG A 445 29.70 30.17 -18.99
C ARG A 445 28.27 30.12 -18.46
N THR A 446 27.30 30.12 -19.34
CA THR A 446 25.88 29.96 -18.98
C THR A 446 25.60 28.62 -18.32
N ASP A 447 26.22 27.52 -18.74
CA ASP A 447 26.06 26.22 -18.13
C ASP A 447 26.61 26.23 -16.69
N VAL A 448 27.77 26.83 -16.48
CA VAL A 448 28.37 26.97 -15.13
C VAL A 448 27.42 27.76 -14.21
N LEU A 449 26.87 28.88 -14.68
CA LEU A 449 25.92 29.69 -13.91
C LEU A 449 24.65 28.91 -13.57
N ILE A 450 24.09 28.12 -14.49
CA ILE A 450 22.90 27.30 -14.27
C ILE A 450 23.20 26.21 -13.21
N TRP A 451 24.35 25.53 -13.31
CA TRP A 451 24.73 24.52 -12.33
C TRP A 451 24.99 25.12 -10.95
N VAL A 452 25.74 26.21 -10.85
CA VAL A 452 25.99 26.93 -9.59
C VAL A 452 24.66 27.39 -8.99
N GLY A 453 23.78 27.98 -9.79
CA GLY A 453 22.45 28.41 -9.34
C GLY A 453 21.60 27.25 -8.82
N GLY A 454 21.57 26.12 -9.54
CA GLY A 454 20.84 24.92 -9.10
C GLY A 454 21.37 24.33 -7.80
N ILE A 455 22.70 24.20 -7.68
CA ILE A 455 23.35 23.72 -6.46
C ILE A 455 23.07 24.69 -5.29
N LEU A 456 23.15 26.00 -5.52
CA LEU A 456 22.87 27.00 -4.48
C LEU A 456 21.44 26.92 -3.97
N VAL A 457 20.45 26.81 -4.88
CA VAL A 457 19.03 26.65 -4.50
C VAL A 457 18.84 25.40 -3.63
N LEU A 458 19.41 24.27 -4.05
CA LEU A 458 19.33 23.04 -3.28
C LEU A 458 20.02 23.18 -1.92
N ALA A 459 21.23 23.76 -1.88
CA ALA A 459 21.99 23.95 -0.63
C ALA A 459 21.22 24.86 0.34
N VAL A 460 20.65 25.97 -0.12
CA VAL A 460 19.84 26.88 0.72
C VAL A 460 18.63 26.17 1.29
N ALA A 461 17.93 25.38 0.46
CA ALA A 461 16.77 24.61 0.91
C ALA A 461 17.16 23.57 1.97
N MET A 462 18.25 22.83 1.76
CA MET A 462 18.77 21.85 2.70
C MET A 462 19.23 22.51 4.01
N LEU A 463 19.95 23.62 3.95
CA LEU A 463 20.36 24.38 5.13
C LEU A 463 19.17 24.89 5.94
N TYR A 464 18.12 25.36 5.24
CA TYR A 464 16.87 25.77 5.91
C TYR A 464 16.24 24.61 6.66
N ILE A 465 16.08 23.45 6.01
CA ILE A 465 15.53 22.23 6.62
C ILE A 465 16.37 21.78 7.81
N PHE A 466 17.70 21.69 7.64
CA PHE A 466 18.60 21.28 8.71
C PHE A 466 18.59 22.26 9.89
N LYS A 467 18.45 23.57 9.62
CA LYS A 467 18.31 24.58 10.70
C LYS A 467 17.01 24.42 11.46
N THR A 468 15.90 24.13 10.77
CA THR A 468 14.57 24.01 11.39
C THR A 468 14.44 22.71 12.18
N SER A 469 14.91 21.58 11.62
CA SER A 469 14.74 20.23 12.18
C SER A 469 16.03 19.67 12.78
N GLY A 470 17.04 20.48 13.06
CA GLY A 470 18.36 20.02 13.51
C GLY A 470 18.33 19.23 14.82
N SER A 471 17.49 19.62 15.77
CA SER A 471 17.27 18.88 17.02
C SER A 471 16.69 17.49 16.76
N THR A 472 15.69 17.39 15.89
CA THR A 472 15.05 16.13 15.48
C THR A 472 16.05 15.21 14.81
N ILE A 473 16.87 15.73 13.87
CA ILE A 473 17.93 14.97 13.20
C ILE A 473 18.92 14.43 14.21
N ALA A 474 19.40 15.29 15.13
CA ALA A 474 20.35 14.88 16.16
C ALA A 474 19.75 13.83 17.11
N ALA A 475 18.51 13.99 17.54
CA ALA A 475 17.80 13.02 18.37
C ALA A 475 17.69 11.66 17.65
N THR A 476 17.24 11.64 16.39
CA THR A 476 17.10 10.41 15.59
C THR A 476 18.44 9.69 15.38
N MET A 477 19.51 10.43 15.09
CA MET A 477 20.85 9.84 14.90
C MET A 477 21.46 9.27 16.19
N ASN A 478 21.06 9.79 17.35
CA ASN A 478 21.56 9.35 18.64
C ASN A 478 20.73 8.22 19.29
N THR A 479 19.63 7.80 18.67
CA THR A 479 18.83 6.68 19.19
C THR A 479 19.65 5.39 19.25
N VAL A 480 19.34 4.55 20.24
CA VAL A 480 19.89 3.20 20.36
C VAL A 480 19.43 2.37 19.12
N TYR A 481 18.19 2.58 18.69
CA TYR A 481 17.61 1.98 17.49
C TYR A 481 16.71 3.00 16.78
N PRO A 482 16.84 3.19 15.46
CA PRO A 482 17.84 2.62 14.54
C PRO A 482 19.15 3.44 14.42
N GLY A 483 19.27 4.59 15.10
CA GLY A 483 20.29 5.61 14.83
C GLY A 483 21.75 5.14 14.92
N LYS A 484 22.11 4.43 16.00
CA LYS A 484 23.48 3.94 16.21
C LYS A 484 23.81 2.63 15.48
N ARG A 485 22.86 2.08 14.70
CA ARG A 485 23.06 0.83 13.99
C ARG A 485 24.07 1.00 12.85
N THR A 486 25.11 0.17 12.83
CA THR A 486 26.06 0.06 11.73
C THR A 486 25.93 -1.30 11.05
N TYR A 487 26.00 -1.32 9.73
CA TYR A 487 25.93 -2.54 8.94
C TYR A 487 27.19 -2.66 8.06
N THR A 488 27.88 -3.78 8.17
CA THR A 488 29.14 -4.00 7.45
C THR A 488 29.02 -4.97 6.28
N GLY A 489 27.82 -5.42 5.98
CA GLY A 489 27.53 -6.40 4.92
C GLY A 489 26.95 -7.68 5.46
N GLY A 490 26.46 -8.52 4.57
CA GLY A 490 25.74 -9.75 4.92
C GLY A 490 26.64 -10.99 5.06
N PRO A 491 26.14 -12.07 5.65
CA PRO A 491 26.81 -13.35 5.68
C PRO A 491 26.66 -14.11 4.35
N LEU A 492 27.52 -15.11 4.14
CA LEU A 492 27.49 -15.97 2.94
C LEU A 492 26.13 -16.66 2.71
N SER A 493 25.36 -16.90 3.76
CA SER A 493 23.98 -17.42 3.66
C SER A 493 23.07 -16.56 2.80
N ASN A 494 23.35 -15.24 2.70
CA ASN A 494 22.62 -14.32 1.85
C ASN A 494 22.84 -14.56 0.35
N PHE A 495 23.79 -15.43 -0.03
CA PHE A 495 23.98 -15.79 -1.44
C PHE A 495 22.67 -16.24 -2.12
N LYS A 496 21.80 -16.96 -1.40
CA LYS A 496 20.50 -17.42 -1.90
C LYS A 496 19.58 -16.24 -2.25
N ALA A 497 19.70 -15.14 -1.52
CA ALA A 497 18.86 -13.95 -1.74
C ALA A 497 19.11 -13.29 -3.10
N LEU A 498 20.28 -13.45 -3.70
CA LEU A 498 20.57 -12.95 -5.04
C LEU A 498 19.62 -13.49 -6.13
N PHE A 499 18.98 -14.63 -5.85
CA PHE A 499 18.09 -15.32 -6.77
C PHE A 499 16.59 -15.09 -6.48
N ARG A 500 16.23 -14.27 -5.48
CA ARG A 500 14.84 -13.99 -5.10
C ARG A 500 13.98 -13.53 -6.27
N GLY A 501 14.54 -12.82 -7.24
CA GLY A 501 13.84 -12.36 -8.43
C GLY A 501 13.15 -13.47 -9.26
N TRP A 502 13.47 -14.75 -9.07
CA TRP A 502 12.81 -15.86 -9.75
C TRP A 502 11.52 -16.32 -9.08
N SER A 503 11.36 -16.13 -7.78
CA SER A 503 10.20 -16.58 -6.99
C SER A 503 9.40 -15.47 -6.34
N SER A 504 9.87 -14.22 -6.36
CA SER A 504 9.24 -13.08 -5.65
C SER A 504 7.77 -12.84 -6.04
N TRP A 505 7.37 -13.18 -7.25
CA TRP A 505 5.99 -13.02 -7.73
C TRP A 505 4.98 -13.94 -7.04
N LEU A 506 5.45 -14.97 -6.30
CA LEU A 506 4.60 -15.91 -5.57
C LEU A 506 4.23 -15.42 -4.16
N TRP A 507 5.01 -14.50 -3.58
CA TRP A 507 4.84 -14.08 -2.18
C TRP A 507 3.53 -13.35 -1.88
N THR A 508 2.80 -12.94 -2.87
CA THR A 508 1.50 -12.27 -2.70
C THR A 508 0.44 -13.17 -2.04
N PHE A 509 0.58 -14.49 -2.16
CA PHE A 509 -0.39 -15.48 -1.69
C PHE A 509 0.09 -16.28 -0.48
N THR A 510 1.20 -15.91 0.16
CA THR A 510 1.69 -16.64 1.33
C THR A 510 1.18 -15.99 2.61
N SER A 511 0.78 -16.82 3.57
CA SER A 511 0.54 -16.43 4.97
C SER A 511 1.81 -16.54 5.83
N ASN A 512 2.85 -17.22 5.36
CA ASN A 512 4.04 -17.53 6.11
C ASN A 512 5.20 -16.59 5.79
N GLY A 513 5.69 -15.86 6.77
CA GLY A 513 6.86 -15.01 6.68
C GLY A 513 6.59 -13.57 6.22
N ASN A 514 7.63 -12.72 6.30
CA ASN A 514 7.54 -11.30 5.97
C ASN A 514 7.78 -11.06 4.48
N ALA A 515 6.71 -10.94 3.70
CA ALA A 515 6.75 -10.67 2.27
C ALA A 515 7.44 -9.33 1.94
N CYS A 516 7.36 -8.32 2.81
CA CYS A 516 8.05 -7.04 2.62
C CYS A 516 9.56 -7.21 2.54
N GLU A 517 10.15 -8.03 3.42
CA GLU A 517 11.61 -8.23 3.52
C GLU A 517 12.13 -9.33 2.58
N THR A 518 11.26 -10.17 2.05
CA THR A 518 11.68 -11.34 1.24
C THR A 518 11.45 -11.18 -0.26
N THR A 519 10.61 -10.22 -0.68
CA THR A 519 10.38 -9.92 -2.10
C THR A 519 11.47 -9.03 -2.71
N ASP A 520 11.63 -9.11 -4.04
CA ASP A 520 12.58 -8.30 -4.79
C ASP A 520 12.09 -8.01 -6.22
N PHE A 521 12.88 -7.24 -6.99
CA PHE A 521 12.64 -7.04 -8.40
C PHE A 521 12.78 -8.36 -9.18
N LEU A 522 11.94 -8.57 -10.19
CA LEU A 522 12.03 -9.71 -11.10
C LEU A 522 13.19 -9.49 -12.08
N CYS A 523 14.41 -9.59 -11.59
CA CYS A 523 15.64 -9.26 -12.32
C CYS A 523 16.22 -10.43 -13.13
N PHE A 524 15.74 -11.65 -12.90
CA PHE A 524 16.18 -12.88 -13.56
C PHE A 524 17.70 -13.10 -13.54
N PHE A 525 18.37 -12.68 -12.46
CA PHE A 525 19.81 -12.93 -12.28
C PHE A 525 20.10 -14.44 -12.27
N PRO A 526 21.21 -14.90 -12.94
CA PRO A 526 22.29 -14.15 -13.58
C PRO A 526 22.17 -14.03 -15.13
N ILE A 527 21.00 -14.32 -15.73
CA ILE A 527 20.86 -14.34 -17.21
C ILE A 527 21.30 -13.02 -17.83
N GLY A 528 20.84 -11.88 -17.28
CA GLY A 528 21.21 -10.56 -17.79
C GLY A 528 22.71 -10.31 -17.74
N THR A 529 23.35 -10.68 -16.64
CA THR A 529 24.79 -10.56 -16.43
C THR A 529 25.57 -11.40 -17.44
N ILE A 530 25.18 -12.67 -17.67
CA ILE A 530 25.83 -13.55 -18.64
C ILE A 530 25.72 -12.98 -20.06
N ILE A 531 24.52 -12.53 -20.47
CA ILE A 531 24.31 -11.89 -21.79
C ILE A 531 25.17 -10.65 -21.90
N SER A 532 25.23 -9.83 -20.86
CA SER A 532 26.08 -8.62 -20.80
C SER A 532 27.55 -8.92 -21.04
N LEU A 533 28.09 -9.95 -20.37
CA LEU A 533 29.47 -10.38 -20.55
C LEU A 533 29.71 -10.90 -22.00
N ILE A 534 28.74 -11.61 -22.58
CA ILE A 534 28.82 -12.02 -24.01
C ILE A 534 28.90 -10.79 -24.90
N VAL A 535 28.07 -9.78 -24.67
CA VAL A 535 28.08 -8.53 -25.45
C VAL A 535 29.42 -7.80 -25.35
N ILE A 536 29.96 -7.67 -24.14
CA ILE A 536 31.21 -6.94 -23.88
C ILE A 536 32.42 -7.70 -24.45
N PHE A 537 32.59 -8.97 -24.14
CA PHE A 537 33.80 -9.72 -24.42
C PHE A 537 33.79 -10.45 -25.77
N LYS A 538 32.66 -11.13 -26.09
CA LYS A 538 32.57 -11.91 -27.33
C LYS A 538 32.17 -11.09 -28.53
N GLU A 539 31.20 -10.19 -28.40
CA GLU A 539 30.77 -9.27 -29.46
C GLU A 539 31.62 -8.01 -29.51
N LYS A 540 32.52 -7.85 -28.54
CA LYS A 540 33.48 -6.71 -28.44
C LYS A 540 32.78 -5.34 -28.47
N LYS A 541 31.52 -5.25 -28.05
CA LYS A 541 30.75 -4.01 -27.91
C LYS A 541 31.09 -3.35 -26.58
N ARG A 542 32.01 -2.37 -26.60
CA ARG A 542 32.41 -1.61 -25.40
C ARG A 542 31.32 -0.63 -24.97
N ASP A 543 30.19 -1.15 -24.43
CA ASP A 543 29.11 -0.34 -23.93
C ASP A 543 29.39 0.08 -22.48
N ILE A 544 29.62 1.38 -22.28
CA ILE A 544 30.02 1.94 -20.97
C ILE A 544 28.93 1.76 -19.92
N TYR A 545 27.64 1.77 -20.31
CA TYR A 545 26.53 1.54 -19.37
C TYR A 545 26.60 0.10 -18.81
N LEU A 546 26.78 -0.90 -19.69
CA LEU A 546 26.92 -2.29 -19.22
C LEU A 546 28.13 -2.45 -18.33
N ILE A 547 29.27 -1.83 -18.67
CA ILE A 547 30.49 -1.95 -17.89
C ILE A 547 30.29 -1.41 -16.48
N LEU A 548 29.82 -0.16 -16.34
CA LEU A 548 29.63 0.47 -15.03
C LEU A 548 28.53 -0.20 -14.21
N MET A 549 27.41 -0.62 -14.82
CA MET A 549 26.36 -1.35 -14.13
C MET A 549 26.85 -2.71 -13.63
N ASN A 550 27.66 -3.44 -14.39
CA ASN A 550 28.27 -4.71 -13.91
C ASN A 550 29.23 -4.48 -12.73
N ILE A 551 30.01 -3.38 -12.74
CA ILE A 551 30.89 -3.02 -11.61
C ILE A 551 30.05 -2.76 -10.36
N VAL A 552 28.98 -1.97 -10.46
CA VAL A 552 28.09 -1.71 -9.31
C VAL A 552 27.35 -2.97 -8.88
N SER A 553 26.89 -3.81 -9.81
CA SER A 553 26.29 -5.11 -9.49
C SER A 553 27.25 -6.00 -8.70
N LEU A 554 28.50 -6.10 -9.12
CA LEU A 554 29.54 -6.86 -8.41
C LEU A 554 29.81 -6.27 -7.00
N PHE A 555 29.91 -4.95 -6.87
CA PHE A 555 30.10 -4.28 -5.59
C PHE A 555 28.96 -4.57 -4.62
N LEU A 556 27.70 -4.43 -5.08
CA LEU A 556 26.53 -4.71 -4.27
C LEU A 556 26.40 -6.21 -3.93
N MET A 557 26.75 -7.10 -4.86
CA MET A 557 26.79 -8.55 -4.60
C MET A 557 27.78 -8.89 -3.48
N ILE A 558 29.00 -8.33 -3.55
CA ILE A 558 30.01 -8.54 -2.50
C ILE A 558 29.48 -8.06 -1.15
N PHE A 559 28.89 -6.85 -1.10
CA PHE A 559 28.35 -6.29 0.14
C PHE A 559 27.18 -7.13 0.70
N VAL A 560 26.31 -7.66 -0.15
CA VAL A 560 25.17 -8.49 0.30
C VAL A 560 25.62 -9.83 0.86
N VAL A 561 26.72 -10.41 0.35
CA VAL A 561 27.13 -11.79 0.63
C VAL A 561 28.32 -11.88 1.60
N PHE A 562 29.14 -10.86 1.67
CA PHE A 562 30.35 -10.87 2.51
C PHE A 562 30.43 -9.63 3.42
N PRO A 563 30.84 -9.79 4.68
CA PRO A 563 31.13 -8.66 5.55
C PRO A 563 32.35 -7.89 5.02
N MET A 564 32.24 -6.57 5.02
CA MET A 564 33.32 -5.65 4.68
C MET A 564 34.02 -5.13 5.96
N PRO A 565 35.27 -4.73 5.90
CA PRO A 565 35.90 -3.93 6.97
C PRO A 565 35.04 -2.66 7.24
N GLU A 566 34.82 -2.35 8.51
CA GLU A 566 33.97 -1.24 8.94
C GLU A 566 34.38 0.10 8.32
N ILE A 567 35.68 0.34 8.20
CA ILE A 567 36.22 1.54 7.58
C ILE A 567 35.78 1.68 6.12
N ILE A 568 35.76 0.57 5.37
CA ILE A 568 35.28 0.57 3.96
C ILE A 568 33.80 0.82 3.92
N ALA A 569 33.01 0.18 4.78
CA ALA A 569 31.59 0.40 4.88
C ALA A 569 31.25 1.86 5.21
N LYS A 570 31.99 2.52 6.11
CA LYS A 570 31.86 3.93 6.45
C LYS A 570 32.26 4.87 5.30
N ILE A 571 33.39 4.67 4.64
CA ILE A 571 33.83 5.51 3.52
C ILE A 571 32.87 5.43 2.34
N THR A 572 32.34 4.25 2.07
CA THR A 572 31.35 4.03 1.02
C THR A 572 29.93 4.40 1.43
N LEU A 573 29.70 4.89 2.64
CA LEU A 573 28.39 5.15 3.25
C LEU A 573 27.50 3.90 3.35
N MET A 574 28.00 2.73 2.97
CA MET A 574 27.24 1.48 3.04
C MET A 574 26.97 1.04 4.48
N SER A 575 27.71 1.58 5.47
CA SER A 575 27.42 1.37 6.90
C SER A 575 26.01 1.82 7.32
N TYR A 576 25.40 2.75 6.60
CA TYR A 576 24.02 3.21 6.79
C TYR A 576 23.00 2.39 6.02
N SER A 577 23.45 1.42 5.20
CA SER A 577 22.57 0.51 4.48
C SER A 577 22.14 -0.65 5.41
N SER A 578 21.49 -1.64 4.84
CA SER A 578 21.05 -2.85 5.54
C SER A 578 21.05 -4.02 4.55
N ALA A 579 20.48 -5.16 4.93
CA ALA A 579 20.18 -6.25 4.01
C ALA A 579 19.37 -5.80 2.77
N ARG A 580 18.70 -4.64 2.84
CA ARG A 580 17.94 -4.02 1.74
C ARG A 580 18.78 -3.56 0.54
N ALA A 581 20.13 -3.57 0.65
CA ALA A 581 21.02 -3.40 -0.50
C ALA A 581 20.78 -4.44 -1.60
N ILE A 582 20.15 -5.57 -1.28
CA ILE A 582 19.73 -6.60 -2.24
C ILE A 582 18.78 -6.04 -3.30
N SER A 583 17.86 -5.14 -2.94
CA SER A 583 16.91 -4.53 -3.90
C SER A 583 17.63 -3.64 -4.92
N ALA A 584 18.69 -2.93 -4.51
CA ALA A 584 19.54 -2.18 -5.45
C ALA A 584 20.33 -3.12 -6.39
N PHE A 585 20.83 -4.25 -5.86
CA PHE A 585 21.43 -5.29 -6.67
C PHE A 585 20.47 -5.85 -7.70
N ALA A 586 19.25 -6.17 -7.30
CA ALA A 586 18.23 -6.69 -8.22
C ALA A 586 17.83 -5.64 -9.28
N LEU A 587 17.68 -4.36 -8.89
CA LEU A 587 17.40 -3.27 -9.82
C LEU A 587 18.50 -3.13 -10.90
N VAL A 588 19.77 -3.07 -10.49
CA VAL A 588 20.86 -2.94 -11.48
C VAL A 588 20.92 -4.15 -12.41
N ASN A 589 20.65 -5.37 -11.92
CA ASN A 589 20.60 -6.57 -12.75
C ASN A 589 19.42 -6.57 -13.73
N LEU A 590 18.25 -6.03 -13.35
CA LEU A 590 17.15 -5.79 -14.28
C LEU A 590 17.56 -4.81 -15.38
N MET A 591 18.25 -3.72 -15.03
CA MET A 591 18.75 -2.74 -16.00
C MET A 591 19.82 -3.34 -16.92
N ILE A 592 20.73 -4.18 -16.40
CA ILE A 592 21.71 -4.93 -17.19
C ILE A 592 21.02 -5.85 -18.19
N LEU A 593 20.00 -6.62 -17.76
CA LEU A 593 19.24 -7.51 -18.61
C LEU A 593 18.61 -6.75 -19.78
N ILE A 594 17.87 -5.70 -19.48
CA ILE A 594 17.17 -4.88 -20.48
C ILE A 594 18.15 -4.21 -21.47
N ARG A 595 19.26 -3.68 -20.96
CA ARG A 595 20.30 -3.06 -21.81
C ARG A 595 20.99 -4.11 -22.67
N ALA A 596 21.38 -5.24 -22.11
CA ALA A 596 22.07 -6.30 -22.83
C ALA A 596 21.21 -6.86 -23.99
N ILE A 597 19.92 -7.16 -23.75
CA ILE A 597 18.98 -7.60 -24.80
C ILE A 597 18.79 -6.52 -25.87
N SER A 598 18.88 -5.25 -25.52
CA SER A 598 18.77 -4.16 -26.49
C SER A 598 19.97 -4.06 -27.45
N LEU A 599 21.11 -4.61 -27.11
CA LEU A 599 22.36 -4.49 -27.85
C LEU A 599 22.72 -5.73 -28.68
N THR A 600 22.14 -6.88 -28.39
CA THR A 600 22.41 -8.14 -29.08
C THR A 600 21.12 -8.83 -29.50
N GLU A 601 21.22 -9.74 -30.48
CA GLU A 601 20.15 -10.66 -30.80
C GLU A 601 20.33 -11.91 -29.97
N VAL A 602 19.37 -12.18 -29.06
CA VAL A 602 19.33 -13.43 -28.31
C VAL A 602 19.11 -14.56 -29.31
N LYS A 603 20.04 -15.53 -29.34
CA LYS A 603 20.04 -16.60 -30.33
C LYS A 603 19.36 -17.85 -29.78
N LYS A 604 18.54 -18.53 -30.57
CA LYS A 604 17.85 -19.77 -30.19
C LYS A 604 18.79 -20.81 -29.57
N LYS A 605 20.02 -20.91 -30.04
CA LYS A 605 21.03 -21.85 -29.50
C LYS A 605 21.44 -21.52 -28.06
N TRP A 606 21.12 -20.32 -27.54
CA TRP A 606 21.43 -19.96 -26.15
C TRP A 606 20.49 -20.64 -25.16
N LEU A 607 19.38 -21.22 -25.61
CA LEU A 607 18.49 -22.05 -24.77
C LEU A 607 19.24 -23.15 -24.05
N ILE A 608 20.31 -23.68 -24.64
CA ILE A 608 21.10 -24.78 -24.10
C ILE A 608 21.71 -24.43 -22.73
N TRP A 609 22.04 -23.15 -22.50
CA TRP A 609 22.57 -22.70 -21.19
C TRP A 609 21.55 -21.88 -20.41
N MET A 610 20.66 -21.15 -21.08
CA MET A 610 19.68 -20.29 -20.40
C MET A 610 18.68 -21.11 -19.59
N ILE A 611 18.18 -22.23 -20.11
CA ILE A 611 17.23 -23.08 -19.39
C ILE A 611 17.86 -23.67 -18.12
N PRO A 612 19.02 -24.38 -18.16
CA PRO A 612 19.66 -24.86 -16.93
C PRO A 612 19.95 -23.78 -15.92
N VAL A 613 20.49 -22.62 -16.33
CA VAL A 613 20.79 -21.50 -15.44
C VAL A 613 19.50 -21.00 -14.77
N ALA A 614 18.43 -20.81 -15.53
CA ALA A 614 17.15 -20.35 -14.99
C ALA A 614 16.54 -21.35 -14.00
N LEU A 615 16.54 -22.65 -14.34
CA LEU A 615 16.03 -23.70 -13.46
C LEU A 615 16.83 -23.81 -12.16
N ILE A 616 18.16 -23.82 -12.22
CA ILE A 616 19.01 -23.86 -11.03
C ILE A 616 18.79 -22.60 -10.17
N SER A 617 18.74 -21.42 -10.79
CA SER A 617 18.48 -20.18 -10.08
C SER A 617 17.12 -20.17 -9.38
N THR A 618 16.10 -20.70 -10.04
CA THR A 618 14.76 -20.84 -9.46
C THR A 618 14.76 -21.84 -8.30
N LEU A 619 15.43 -22.98 -8.43
CA LEU A 619 15.56 -23.96 -7.34
C LEU A 619 16.30 -23.36 -6.14
N ILE A 620 17.34 -22.57 -6.35
CA ILE A 620 18.04 -21.85 -5.26
C ILE A 620 17.08 -20.85 -4.58
N SER A 621 16.23 -20.16 -5.34
CA SER A 621 15.26 -19.18 -4.80
C SER A 621 14.21 -19.82 -3.89
N PHE A 622 13.86 -21.09 -4.11
CA PHE A 622 12.94 -21.87 -3.28
C PHE A 622 13.55 -22.42 -1.97
N SER A 623 14.78 -22.12 -1.69
CA SER A 623 15.41 -22.56 -0.43
C SER A 623 14.83 -21.92 0.83
N VAL A 624 13.90 -20.96 0.67
CA VAL A 624 13.05 -20.43 1.71
C VAL A 624 11.67 -21.09 1.58
N PRO A 625 11.13 -21.78 2.60
CA PRO A 625 9.81 -22.40 2.54
C PRO A 625 8.74 -21.32 2.39
N ILE A 626 7.98 -21.37 1.29
CA ILE A 626 6.97 -20.33 0.96
C ILE A 626 5.55 -20.86 1.19
N TRP A 627 5.31 -22.19 1.04
CA TRP A 627 3.97 -22.77 0.97
C TRP A 627 3.88 -24.18 1.56
N ASP A 628 2.73 -24.52 2.13
CA ASP A 628 2.42 -25.88 2.57
C ASP A 628 2.31 -26.87 1.41
N ASN A 629 1.84 -26.42 0.22
CA ASN A 629 1.71 -27.22 -1.01
C ASN A 629 2.88 -26.96 -1.99
N GLU A 630 4.09 -27.03 -1.50
CA GLU A 630 5.32 -26.65 -2.21
C GLU A 630 5.51 -27.27 -3.59
N LYS A 631 5.15 -28.55 -3.77
CA LYS A 631 5.47 -29.32 -5.00
C LYS A 631 4.76 -28.75 -6.23
N THR A 632 3.46 -28.46 -6.13
CA THR A 632 2.66 -27.95 -7.25
C THR A 632 3.09 -26.53 -7.62
N VAL A 633 3.29 -25.66 -6.63
CA VAL A 633 3.72 -24.28 -6.85
C VAL A 633 5.13 -24.22 -7.45
N ARG A 634 6.05 -25.06 -6.97
CA ARG A 634 7.39 -25.20 -7.55
C ARG A 634 7.34 -25.65 -9.00
N LEU A 635 6.53 -26.66 -9.33
CA LEU A 635 6.38 -27.15 -10.71
C LEU A 635 5.81 -26.06 -11.63
N MET A 636 4.74 -25.36 -11.21
CA MET A 636 4.16 -24.26 -11.99
C MET A 636 5.19 -23.15 -12.25
N THR A 637 5.98 -22.80 -11.25
CA THR A 637 7.02 -21.77 -11.39
C THR A 637 8.09 -22.21 -12.40
N LEU A 638 8.54 -23.45 -12.34
CA LEU A 638 9.52 -23.97 -13.30
C LEU A 638 8.97 -23.92 -14.73
N ILE A 639 7.69 -24.23 -14.94
CA ILE A 639 7.03 -24.14 -16.26
C ILE A 639 7.02 -22.67 -16.72
N VAL A 640 6.59 -21.72 -15.88
CA VAL A 640 6.58 -20.29 -16.22
C VAL A 640 7.97 -19.80 -16.57
N VAL A 641 9.00 -20.20 -15.83
CA VAL A 641 10.39 -19.84 -16.07
C VAL A 641 10.88 -20.38 -17.43
N ILE A 642 10.55 -21.62 -17.78
CA ILE A 642 10.89 -22.19 -19.09
C ILE A 642 10.23 -21.39 -20.21
N VAL A 643 8.94 -21.06 -20.06
CA VAL A 643 8.21 -20.23 -21.04
C VAL A 643 8.87 -18.86 -21.20
N LEU A 644 9.22 -18.18 -20.11
CA LEU A 644 9.89 -16.87 -20.17
C LEU A 644 11.22 -16.94 -20.92
N VAL A 645 12.05 -17.94 -20.60
CA VAL A 645 13.35 -18.13 -21.24
C VAL A 645 13.18 -18.47 -22.73
N TYR A 646 12.21 -19.29 -23.07
CA TYR A 646 11.87 -19.61 -24.45
C TYR A 646 11.46 -18.37 -25.25
N LEU A 647 10.54 -17.55 -24.70
CA LEU A 647 10.07 -16.31 -25.32
C LEU A 647 11.22 -15.30 -25.49
N LEU A 648 12.09 -15.21 -24.50
CA LEU A 648 13.27 -14.35 -24.55
C LEU A 648 14.26 -14.80 -25.66
N ALA A 649 14.50 -16.11 -25.79
CA ALA A 649 15.38 -16.63 -26.81
C ALA A 649 14.84 -16.44 -28.24
N HIS A 650 13.52 -16.26 -28.37
CA HIS A 650 12.86 -15.99 -29.64
C HIS A 650 12.43 -14.53 -29.81
N TYR A 651 12.96 -13.63 -28.98
CA TYR A 651 12.60 -12.19 -28.96
C TYR A 651 12.76 -11.49 -30.32
N ALA A 652 13.60 -11.99 -31.23
CA ALA A 652 13.73 -11.45 -32.58
C ALA A 652 12.39 -11.47 -33.36
N GLN A 653 11.52 -12.46 -33.11
CA GLN A 653 10.22 -12.60 -33.74
C GLN A 653 9.18 -11.66 -33.12
N ALA A 654 8.38 -11.00 -33.95
CA ALA A 654 7.42 -9.98 -33.48
C ALA A 654 6.34 -10.58 -32.56
N GLU A 655 5.84 -11.77 -32.90
CA GLU A 655 4.84 -12.50 -32.08
C GLU A 655 5.40 -12.89 -30.72
N MET A 656 6.64 -13.38 -30.66
CA MET A 656 7.28 -13.76 -29.40
C MET A 656 7.53 -12.54 -28.49
N ARG A 657 7.79 -11.36 -29.05
CA ARG A 657 7.87 -10.10 -28.29
C ARG A 657 6.55 -9.76 -27.61
N LYS A 658 5.43 -9.92 -28.33
CA LYS A 658 4.08 -9.71 -27.79
C LYS A 658 3.79 -10.70 -26.66
N ASN A 659 4.06 -11.99 -26.90
CA ASN A 659 3.83 -13.04 -25.91
C ASN A 659 4.70 -12.83 -24.66
N LEU A 660 5.96 -12.40 -24.80
CA LEU A 660 6.83 -12.06 -23.69
C LEU A 660 6.26 -10.89 -22.86
N LEU A 661 5.76 -9.83 -23.52
CA LEU A 661 5.12 -8.71 -22.85
C LEU A 661 3.88 -9.15 -22.05
N LEU A 662 3.02 -10.00 -22.64
CA LEU A 662 1.84 -10.51 -21.96
C LEU A 662 2.20 -11.42 -20.78
N THR A 663 3.22 -12.27 -20.91
CA THR A 663 3.69 -13.11 -19.81
C THR A 663 4.28 -12.27 -18.67
N ILE A 664 5.08 -11.25 -19.00
CA ILE A 664 5.62 -10.30 -18.00
C ILE A 664 4.49 -9.55 -17.30
N LEU A 665 3.48 -9.10 -18.06
CA LEU A 665 2.31 -8.44 -17.47
C LEU A 665 1.57 -9.38 -16.52
N ALA A 666 1.33 -10.64 -16.92
CA ALA A 666 0.63 -11.63 -16.09
C ALA A 666 1.37 -11.89 -14.77
N ILE A 667 2.67 -12.20 -14.82
CA ILE A 667 3.44 -12.46 -13.58
C ILE A 667 3.60 -11.22 -12.70
N SER A 668 3.67 -10.02 -13.31
CA SER A 668 3.76 -8.78 -12.55
C SER A 668 2.43 -8.39 -11.91
N LEU A 669 1.30 -8.66 -12.58
CA LEU A 669 -0.03 -8.49 -11.97
C LEU A 669 -0.20 -9.43 -10.78
N VAL A 670 0.14 -10.71 -10.95
CA VAL A 670 0.09 -11.70 -9.86
C VAL A 670 1.01 -11.32 -8.71
N GLY A 671 2.26 -10.96 -9.00
CA GLY A 671 3.27 -10.74 -7.96
C GLY A 671 3.24 -9.37 -7.30
N GLY A 672 2.72 -8.35 -7.99
CA GLY A 672 2.69 -6.98 -7.49
C GLY A 672 1.32 -6.33 -7.60
N GLY A 673 0.60 -6.53 -8.73
CA GLY A 673 -0.70 -5.89 -8.94
C GLY A 673 -1.78 -6.30 -7.94
N LEU A 674 -1.67 -7.49 -7.33
CA LEU A 674 -2.59 -8.02 -6.32
C LEU A 674 -2.12 -7.78 -4.87
N VAL A 675 -1.02 -7.07 -4.66
CA VAL A 675 -0.51 -6.81 -3.30
C VAL A 675 -1.39 -5.81 -2.57
N ASN A 676 -1.70 -4.69 -3.22
CA ASN A 676 -2.49 -3.62 -2.62
C ASN A 676 -3.97 -3.79 -2.95
N PRO A 677 -4.88 -3.50 -2.03
CA PRO A 677 -6.31 -3.43 -2.32
C PRO A 677 -6.61 -2.27 -3.28
N ILE A 678 -7.82 -2.23 -3.79
CA ILE A 678 -8.41 -1.05 -4.37
C ILE A 678 -9.52 -0.63 -3.42
N SER A 679 -9.30 0.47 -2.70
CA SER A 679 -10.23 1.04 -1.73
C SER A 679 -10.67 2.43 -2.16
N SER A 680 -11.82 2.90 -1.66
CA SER A 680 -12.38 4.21 -1.97
C SER A 680 -12.74 4.98 -0.71
N GLY A 681 -12.15 6.16 -0.53
CA GLY A 681 -12.43 7.03 0.60
C GLY A 681 -11.90 6.52 1.93
N LEU A 682 -12.43 7.04 3.01
CA LEU A 682 -12.03 6.77 4.40
C LEU A 682 -13.25 6.52 5.31
N SER A 683 -14.37 6.04 4.73
CA SER A 683 -15.61 5.82 5.50
C SER A 683 -15.41 4.79 6.62
N SER A 684 -14.67 3.73 6.38
CA SER A 684 -14.33 2.71 7.38
C SER A 684 -13.70 3.28 8.65
N ILE A 685 -13.01 4.42 8.55
CA ILE A 685 -12.39 5.12 9.68
C ILE A 685 -13.33 6.18 10.24
N TYR A 686 -13.74 7.16 9.42
CA TYR A 686 -14.45 8.34 9.91
C TYR A 686 -15.94 8.11 10.19
N HIS A 687 -16.54 7.03 9.66
CA HIS A 687 -17.90 6.60 10.01
C HIS A 687 -17.91 5.48 11.06
N ASN A 688 -16.76 5.15 11.66
CA ASN A 688 -16.70 4.26 12.81
C ASN A 688 -17.19 5.02 14.07
N LYS A 689 -18.05 4.40 14.87
CA LYS A 689 -18.65 5.00 16.07
C LYS A 689 -17.62 5.51 17.08
N ILE A 690 -16.61 4.70 17.38
CA ILE A 690 -15.56 5.06 18.36
C ILE A 690 -14.81 6.30 17.88
N VAL A 691 -14.48 6.36 16.59
CA VAL A 691 -13.81 7.53 15.99
C VAL A 691 -14.70 8.76 16.02
N GLN A 692 -16.01 8.61 15.78
CA GLN A 692 -16.98 9.70 15.87
C GLN A 692 -17.13 10.20 17.31
N GLU A 693 -17.20 9.27 18.28
CA GLU A 693 -17.32 9.63 19.69
C GLU A 693 -16.08 10.34 20.21
N ILE A 694 -14.88 9.85 19.88
CA ILE A 694 -13.62 10.57 20.20
C ILE A 694 -13.63 11.98 19.60
N ALA A 695 -14.08 12.12 18.36
CA ALA A 695 -14.16 13.42 17.69
C ALA A 695 -15.19 14.35 18.35
N ALA A 696 -16.34 13.83 18.77
CA ALA A 696 -17.40 14.58 19.45
C ALA A 696 -16.92 15.06 20.83
N LEU A 697 -16.43 14.15 21.67
CA LEU A 697 -15.92 14.46 23.01
C LEU A 697 -14.76 15.49 22.95
N ASN A 698 -13.81 15.30 22.01
CA ASN A 698 -12.73 16.26 21.85
C ASN A 698 -13.19 17.61 21.30
N GLY A 699 -14.26 17.62 20.50
CA GLY A 699 -14.86 18.87 19.99
C GLY A 699 -15.59 19.68 21.07
N GLU A 700 -16.25 19.00 22.01
CA GLU A 700 -16.98 19.63 23.11
C GLU A 700 -16.05 20.11 24.24
N ASP A 701 -15.09 19.30 24.62
CA ASP A 701 -14.23 19.54 25.77
C ASP A 701 -12.78 19.08 25.47
N PRO A 702 -12.01 19.85 24.68
CA PRO A 702 -10.68 19.46 24.23
C PRO A 702 -9.72 19.10 25.36
N GLY A 703 -8.83 18.13 25.13
CA GLY A 703 -7.84 17.71 26.10
C GLY A 703 -6.83 16.70 25.55
N LEU A 704 -5.84 16.35 26.38
CA LEU A 704 -4.84 15.35 26.03
C LEU A 704 -5.45 13.94 26.18
N TRP A 705 -5.30 13.13 25.16
CA TRP A 705 -5.73 11.74 25.09
C TRP A 705 -4.57 10.78 25.26
N ALA A 706 -4.82 9.66 25.90
CA ALA A 706 -3.95 8.48 25.86
C ALA A 706 -4.75 7.27 25.38
N SER A 707 -4.07 6.29 24.77
CA SER A 707 -4.70 5.03 24.36
C SER A 707 -4.03 3.88 25.09
N GLY A 708 -4.83 2.98 25.69
CA GLY A 708 -4.38 1.87 26.52
C GLY A 708 -4.71 0.49 25.93
N GLY A 709 -3.84 -0.50 26.21
CA GLY A 709 -3.99 -1.90 25.85
C GLY A 709 -3.26 -2.33 24.57
N SER A 710 -3.26 -1.55 23.50
CA SER A 710 -2.63 -1.94 22.24
C SER A 710 -2.08 -0.75 21.44
N PHE A 711 -0.90 -0.91 20.84
CA PHE A 711 -0.34 0.09 19.92
C PHE A 711 -1.19 0.28 18.66
N MET A 712 -2.05 -0.68 18.32
CA MET A 712 -2.94 -0.60 17.15
C MET A 712 -3.97 0.53 17.28
N ILE A 713 -4.35 0.89 18.51
CA ILE A 713 -5.29 1.97 18.79
C ILE A 713 -4.60 3.28 19.21
N ALA A 714 -3.26 3.24 19.36
CA ALA A 714 -2.49 4.33 19.98
C ALA A 714 -2.63 5.68 19.25
N ASN A 715 -2.83 5.65 17.95
CA ASN A 715 -2.92 6.86 17.11
C ASN A 715 -4.36 7.26 16.75
N ILE A 716 -5.36 6.47 17.15
CA ILE A 716 -6.77 6.72 16.78
C ILE A 716 -7.24 8.13 17.20
N PRO A 717 -6.98 8.61 18.44
CA PRO A 717 -7.40 9.97 18.77
C PRO A 717 -6.75 11.03 17.87
N ALA A 718 -5.48 10.87 17.49
CA ALA A 718 -4.77 11.83 16.64
C ALA A 718 -5.39 12.00 15.24
N ILE A 719 -5.97 10.97 14.65
CA ILE A 719 -6.64 11.07 13.34
C ILE A 719 -7.93 11.86 13.40
N THR A 720 -8.53 12.02 14.57
CA THR A 720 -9.70 12.90 14.81
C THR A 720 -9.31 14.37 15.03
N GLY A 721 -8.05 14.62 15.36
CA GLY A 721 -7.52 15.94 15.72
C GLY A 721 -7.32 16.14 17.22
N ALA A 722 -7.43 15.09 18.02
CA ALA A 722 -7.18 15.13 19.44
C ALA A 722 -5.68 15.03 19.76
N ASP A 723 -5.18 15.87 20.70
CA ASP A 723 -3.81 15.78 21.17
C ASP A 723 -3.58 14.40 21.82
N THR A 724 -2.59 13.63 21.35
CA THR A 724 -2.48 12.20 21.68
C THR A 724 -1.09 11.85 22.23
N LEU A 725 -1.00 11.54 23.53
CA LEU A 725 0.24 11.20 24.21
C LEU A 725 0.89 9.93 23.64
N THR A 726 0.10 8.88 23.40
CA THR A 726 0.57 7.56 22.99
C THR A 726 0.89 7.42 21.51
N ALA A 727 0.69 8.48 20.71
CA ALA A 727 0.98 8.45 19.29
C ALA A 727 2.46 8.09 19.05
N LEU A 728 2.70 7.22 18.06
CA LEU A 728 4.02 6.68 17.72
C LEU A 728 5.08 7.77 17.62
N ARG A 729 6.22 7.55 18.26
CA ARG A 729 7.39 8.43 18.15
C ARG A 729 8.48 7.81 17.30
N THR A 730 8.88 8.51 16.26
CA THR A 730 10.00 8.11 15.40
C THR A 730 11.37 8.49 15.99
N TYR A 731 11.37 9.35 16.98
CA TYR A 731 12.51 9.70 17.86
C TYR A 731 11.97 9.89 19.28
N PRO A 732 12.78 9.69 20.32
CA PRO A 732 12.31 9.69 21.71
C PRO A 732 11.79 11.04 22.15
N ASP A 733 10.72 11.05 22.93
CA ASP A 733 10.21 12.20 23.63
C ASP A 733 10.83 12.27 25.03
N LYS A 734 11.99 12.87 25.13
CA LYS A 734 12.76 12.90 26.39
C LYS A 734 11.96 13.52 27.55
N GLN A 735 11.15 14.57 27.27
CA GLN A 735 10.32 15.21 28.26
C GLN A 735 9.29 14.24 28.87
N LEU A 736 8.65 13.43 28.04
CA LEU A 736 7.71 12.42 28.54
C LEU A 736 8.37 11.47 29.55
N TRP A 737 9.57 10.96 29.20
CA TRP A 737 10.27 10.01 30.07
C TRP A 737 10.83 10.63 31.36
N GLU A 738 11.18 11.92 31.32
CA GLU A 738 11.54 12.72 32.50
C GLU A 738 10.31 12.92 33.41
N ASP A 739 9.16 13.29 32.84
CA ASP A 739 7.93 13.55 33.60
C ASP A 739 7.34 12.24 34.15
N LEU A 740 7.57 11.10 33.49
CA LEU A 740 7.23 9.76 34.00
C LEU A 740 8.15 9.29 35.14
N GLY A 741 9.30 9.94 35.37
CA GLY A 741 10.33 9.47 36.31
C GLY A 741 11.10 8.24 35.83
N LEU A 742 11.13 7.96 34.51
CA LEU A 742 11.73 6.78 33.89
C LEU A 742 12.94 7.10 32.98
N SER A 743 13.48 8.32 33.09
CA SER A 743 14.58 8.82 32.24
C SER A 743 15.88 8.02 32.36
N ASP A 744 16.10 7.31 33.48
CA ASP A 744 17.32 6.53 33.73
C ASP A 744 17.47 5.31 32.82
N ASN A 745 16.37 4.81 32.24
CA ASN A 745 16.36 3.63 31.40
C ASN A 745 16.51 3.99 29.90
N GLU A 746 17.59 4.70 29.54
CA GLU A 746 17.82 5.19 28.18
C GLU A 746 17.79 4.05 27.12
N ASP A 747 18.25 2.85 27.44
CA ASP A 747 18.23 1.70 26.54
C ASP A 747 16.80 1.24 26.16
N ILE A 748 15.81 1.54 26.99
CA ILE A 748 14.40 1.22 26.73
C ILE A 748 13.80 2.30 25.86
N TRP A 749 13.87 3.55 26.24
CA TRP A 749 13.08 4.61 25.62
C TRP A 749 13.79 5.38 24.49
N ASN A 750 15.14 5.37 24.43
CA ASN A 750 15.85 6.15 23.41
C ASN A 750 15.85 5.44 22.05
N ARG A 751 14.67 5.25 21.48
CA ARG A 751 14.46 4.53 20.20
C ARG A 751 13.24 5.00 19.44
N TYR A 752 13.14 4.57 18.19
CA TYR A 752 11.88 4.46 17.49
C TYR A 752 11.05 3.37 18.17
N ALA A 753 9.86 3.68 18.64
CA ALA A 753 9.00 2.66 19.25
C ALA A 753 7.52 3.00 19.21
N HIS A 754 6.72 1.96 19.04
CA HIS A 754 5.33 1.93 19.45
C HIS A 754 5.24 1.79 20.97
N ILE A 755 4.21 2.36 21.57
CA ILE A 755 3.94 2.29 23.01
C ILE A 755 2.61 1.57 23.23
N ASN A 756 2.65 0.43 23.91
CA ASN A 756 1.48 -0.15 24.56
C ASN A 756 1.40 0.42 25.97
N LEU A 757 0.37 1.19 26.26
CA LEU A 757 0.15 1.74 27.60
C LEU A 757 -0.78 0.84 28.39
N PHE A 758 -0.39 0.51 29.61
CA PHE A 758 -1.17 -0.29 30.55
C PHE A 758 -1.34 0.45 31.87
N ILE A 759 -2.53 0.36 32.47
CA ILE A 759 -2.77 0.90 33.81
C ILE A 759 -2.21 -0.08 34.84
N SER A 760 -1.43 0.45 35.80
CA SER A 760 -0.73 -0.32 36.80
C SER A 760 -0.64 0.44 38.13
N ASP A 761 -0.23 -0.23 39.19
CA ASP A 761 0.01 0.38 40.51
C ASP A 761 1.35 1.12 40.59
N SER A 762 2.24 0.98 39.60
CA SER A 762 3.56 1.61 39.59
C SER A 762 4.02 1.93 38.17
N ASN A 763 4.80 3.02 38.03
CA ASN A 763 5.37 3.42 36.75
C ASN A 763 6.60 2.57 36.43
N HIS A 764 6.58 1.87 35.32
CA HIS A 764 7.74 1.17 34.77
C HIS A 764 7.57 0.93 33.27
N ALA A 765 8.65 0.57 32.59
CA ALA A 765 8.62 0.28 31.15
C ALA A 765 9.43 -0.97 30.85
N GLU A 766 8.96 -1.75 29.89
CA GLU A 766 9.59 -2.98 29.41
C GLU A 766 9.72 -2.98 27.90
N LEU A 767 10.85 -3.50 27.40
CA LEU A 767 11.08 -3.65 25.98
C LEU A 767 10.55 -5.02 25.50
N GLN A 768 9.52 -5.01 24.66
CA GLN A 768 8.96 -6.23 24.06
C GLN A 768 9.64 -6.60 22.74
N GLY A 769 10.21 -5.63 22.07
CA GLY A 769 10.89 -5.80 20.78
C GLY A 769 11.83 -4.63 20.49
N ASN A 770 12.46 -4.61 19.33
CA ASN A 770 13.35 -3.50 18.98
C ASN A 770 12.60 -2.16 18.87
N ASP A 771 11.32 -2.17 18.61
CA ASP A 771 10.45 -1.04 18.27
C ASP A 771 9.09 -1.07 18.99
N LEU A 772 8.98 -1.82 20.09
CA LEU A 772 7.76 -1.91 20.89
C LEU A 772 8.10 -1.85 22.39
N ILE A 773 7.51 -0.87 23.08
CA ILE A 773 7.64 -0.65 24.52
C ILE A 773 6.29 -0.88 25.18
N ASN A 774 6.25 -1.71 26.23
CA ASN A 774 5.13 -1.74 27.17
C ASN A 774 5.41 -0.72 28.27
N LEU A 775 4.54 0.27 28.39
CA LEU A 775 4.60 1.34 29.38
C LEU A 775 3.48 1.14 30.39
N TYR A 776 3.85 0.89 31.63
CA TYR A 776 2.93 0.72 32.76
C TYR A 776 2.90 2.01 33.57
N VAL A 777 1.71 2.58 33.78
CA VAL A 777 1.54 3.86 34.49
C VAL A 777 0.35 3.86 35.42
N THR A 778 0.41 4.66 36.50
CA THR A 778 -0.74 4.86 37.37
C THR A 778 -1.68 5.91 36.77
N VAL A 779 -2.96 5.87 37.15
CA VAL A 779 -3.93 6.90 36.74
C VAL A 779 -3.52 8.28 37.24
N ASP A 780 -2.95 8.38 38.42
CA ASP A 780 -2.47 9.66 38.97
C ASP A 780 -1.30 10.23 38.15
N THR A 781 -0.43 9.38 37.65
CA THR A 781 0.63 9.80 36.72
C THR A 781 0.03 10.34 35.41
N LEU A 782 -0.94 9.66 34.83
CA LEU A 782 -1.62 10.15 33.63
C LEU A 782 -2.26 11.52 33.85
N LYS A 783 -2.92 11.71 34.99
CA LYS A 783 -3.48 13.03 35.40
C LYS A 783 -2.39 14.08 35.56
N SER A 784 -1.26 13.75 36.19
CA SER A 784 -0.12 14.66 36.33
C SER A 784 0.49 15.10 35.02
N LEU A 785 0.46 14.22 33.98
CA LEU A 785 0.84 14.53 32.61
C LEU A 785 -0.21 15.34 31.84
N GLY A 786 -1.36 15.63 32.47
CA GLY A 786 -2.46 16.36 31.84
C GLY A 786 -3.38 15.52 30.96
N VAL A 787 -3.30 14.19 31.01
CA VAL A 787 -4.22 13.32 30.29
C VAL A 787 -5.62 13.48 30.84
N LYS A 788 -6.53 13.88 29.96
CA LYS A 788 -7.94 14.09 30.28
C LYS A 788 -8.82 12.92 29.91
N TYR A 789 -8.48 12.26 28.81
CA TYR A 789 -9.23 11.13 28.29
C TYR A 789 -8.33 9.92 28.06
N LEU A 790 -8.85 8.75 28.39
CA LEU A 790 -8.21 7.46 28.09
C LEU A 790 -9.14 6.64 27.19
N PHE A 791 -8.66 6.31 26.00
CA PHE A 791 -9.26 5.34 25.10
C PHE A 791 -8.61 3.98 25.33
N SER A 792 -9.35 2.96 25.76
CA SER A 792 -8.75 1.71 26.22
C SER A 792 -9.54 0.48 25.81
N THR A 793 -8.83 -0.62 25.60
CA THR A 793 -9.38 -1.97 25.51
C THR A 793 -9.43 -2.66 26.89
N GLU A 794 -8.98 -1.98 27.95
CA GLU A 794 -8.97 -2.47 29.32
C GLU A 794 -10.10 -1.82 30.12
N GLY A 795 -10.78 -2.63 30.96
CA GLY A 795 -11.80 -2.11 31.87
C GLY A 795 -11.18 -1.40 33.09
N LEU A 796 -11.57 -0.15 33.34
CA LEU A 796 -11.15 0.64 34.50
C LEU A 796 -12.24 0.80 35.56
N SER A 797 -13.24 -0.06 35.57
CA SER A 797 -14.45 0.06 36.41
C SER A 797 -14.22 0.09 37.94
N GLN A 798 -13.00 -0.17 38.41
CA GLN A 798 -12.61 -0.12 39.82
C GLN A 798 -11.54 0.93 40.11
N VAL A 799 -11.17 1.77 39.11
CA VAL A 799 -10.10 2.77 39.29
C VAL A 799 -10.69 4.07 39.78
N GLU A 800 -10.28 4.49 40.98
CA GLU A 800 -10.68 5.78 41.57
C GLU A 800 -10.22 6.96 40.69
N GLY A 801 -11.13 7.88 40.40
CA GLY A 801 -10.82 9.06 39.57
C GLY A 801 -10.86 8.85 38.07
N ALA A 802 -11.54 7.80 37.60
CA ALA A 802 -11.90 7.59 36.20
C ALA A 802 -13.41 7.39 36.07
N THR A 803 -14.02 8.12 35.13
CA THR A 803 -15.46 8.01 34.82
C THR A 803 -15.61 7.51 33.39
N GLU A 804 -16.32 6.39 33.22
CA GLU A 804 -16.64 5.89 31.89
C GLU A 804 -17.64 6.81 31.19
N LEU A 805 -17.29 7.26 30.01
CA LEU A 805 -18.14 8.09 29.16
C LEU A 805 -18.85 7.30 28.08
N TYR A 806 -18.16 6.30 27.53
CA TYR A 806 -18.64 5.51 26.42
C TYR A 806 -18.03 4.11 26.43
N ARG A 807 -18.79 3.10 26.01
CA ARG A 807 -18.35 1.73 25.82
C ARG A 807 -18.96 1.14 24.55
N CYS A 808 -18.13 0.43 23.79
CA CYS A 808 -18.57 -0.36 22.63
C CYS A 808 -17.74 -1.65 22.56
N GLY A 809 -18.35 -2.77 22.84
CA GLY A 809 -17.68 -4.06 22.93
C GLY A 809 -16.52 -4.03 23.94
N ILE A 810 -15.30 -4.32 23.47
CA ILE A 810 -14.08 -4.28 24.31
C ILE A 810 -13.51 -2.86 24.50
N TYR A 811 -14.00 -1.88 23.76
CA TYR A 811 -13.48 -0.51 23.78
C TYR A 811 -14.24 0.35 24.76
N SER A 812 -13.51 1.19 25.48
CA SER A 812 -14.09 2.15 26.42
C SER A 812 -13.36 3.49 26.37
N ILE A 813 -14.11 4.57 26.60
CA ILE A 813 -13.55 5.93 26.73
C ILE A 813 -13.81 6.39 28.16
N TRP A 814 -12.76 6.80 28.85
CA TRP A 814 -12.78 7.23 30.22
C TRP A 814 -12.34 8.67 30.33
N LYS A 815 -13.03 9.45 31.16
CA LYS A 815 -12.58 10.78 31.60
C LYS A 815 -11.85 10.64 32.93
N LEU A 816 -10.63 11.15 33.00
CA LEU A 816 -9.81 11.18 34.21
C LEU A 816 -10.08 12.51 34.92
N SER A 817 -10.51 12.43 36.21
CA SER A 817 -10.94 13.59 37.02
C SER A 817 -10.02 13.81 38.20
#